data_d9221be82f433f063cd435b873a15b32
#
_entry.id   d9221be82f433f063cd435b873a15b32
#
_cell.length_a   1.000
_cell.length_b   1.000
_cell.length_c   1.000
_cell.angle_alpha   90.00
_cell.angle_beta   90.00
_cell.angle_gamma   90.00
#
_symmetry.space_group_name_H-M   'P 1'
#
loop_
_entity.id
_entity.type
_entity.pdbx_description
1 polymer ?
#
loop_
_entity_poly.entity_id
_entity_poly.type
_entity_poly.pdbx_seq_one_letter_code
_entity_poly.pdbx_strand_id
1 'polypeptide(L)'
;MIKKRTVKQILCKSAFVFATTFVISLPTYARHENEVKVNTEANIKGRVVDSKTQHPLSHASVLVLGTVITTTTDADGHFMLRNLPVGKVIVEVRSAGYRAYKHEVITQKNNTHELNVVLEPDEIALDEVVVSANRSQTLRRESPVVVNVLDTKLLESTHSTTLVQGLNFQPGVRTEDNCTNCGFSQVRINGLDGHYSQILIDSRPVFTALQGVYGLEQIPSNMVQRVEIVRGGGSALFGASAIGGTINIITKEPSENSADVAHTITGATNGSTAFDNNTTGNLSVVTTNNRAGFYLYGQSRHRAAYDRDGDGYTDLPTLDNKTVGLSSFFRLTDYSKITLKYHGLKEYRRGGNKLYLPAHEANIAEQIEHTINGGSLGYDLFSLNGKGHFSAYASFQNVDRKSYYGGLGELATAADGLKALNEAYKLGLNLDMSEDDAATLPANQQQTLADAQAYDKAQRAYNLTHNINYIAGAQYVHNFDRLWFMPSSLVVGAEYSYDRIKDHSLGYNSLMEQRVNIGSFFAQNEWKNAHWGLLLGGRLDKHNLISHLIFSPRVNLRYNPTPNTNFRLTYAGGFRAPQAFDEDLHTRIADGDRVKIALAKDLKEERSHSFSASADLYKSFGTVQTNVLIEGFYTRLNNMFATRKLADDVIIDGARVEERFNSNGATVYGINLEGKASLSSWAQLQAGFTWQSSRYRQAEEWDDDAAPEFKTTKRLLRTPDTYGYFTLTVHPTIDFAVSLSGVYTGRMYVGHPKGGSERTNDFSIIEHTPAFLTLNLKLAYDFYITKQVKLQASAGVQNLLDAYQKDLDKGASRASDYVYGPTQPRSLFLGVKFSY
;
A
#
# COMPACT_ATOMS: atom_id res chain seq x y z
N MET A 1 21.90 16.50 -31.37
CA MET A 1 22.99 16.96 -30.48
C MET A 1 22.71 18.37 -29.98
N ILE A 2 21.82 18.53 -28.96
CA ILE A 2 21.53 19.83 -28.36
C ILE A 2 21.41 19.64 -26.84
N LYS A 3 22.39 20.16 -26.17
CA LYS A 3 22.54 20.57 -24.76
C LYS A 3 21.79 19.81 -23.64
N LYS A 4 22.43 18.75 -23.17
CA LYS A 4 22.18 18.12 -21.85
C LYS A 4 22.64 18.94 -20.62
N ARG A 5 23.07 20.17 -20.75
CA ARG A 5 23.70 20.97 -19.66
C ARG A 5 22.75 21.91 -18.91
N THR A 6 21.58 22.23 -19.42
CA THR A 6 20.74 23.31 -18.85
C THR A 6 19.76 22.83 -17.78
N VAL A 7 19.37 21.56 -17.77
CA VAL A 7 18.36 21.03 -16.82
C VAL A 7 18.96 20.75 -15.43
N LYS A 8 20.23 20.33 -15.36
CA LYS A 8 20.90 20.10 -14.04
C LYS A 8 21.17 21.39 -13.24
N GLN A 9 21.32 22.54 -13.90
CA GLN A 9 21.58 23.81 -13.20
C GLN A 9 20.29 24.50 -12.71
N ILE A 10 19.15 24.25 -13.31
CA ILE A 10 17.86 24.80 -12.86
C ILE A 10 17.33 24.04 -11.65
N LEU A 11 17.47 22.71 -11.60
CA LEU A 11 17.03 21.89 -10.46
C LEU A 11 17.83 22.13 -9.17
N CYS A 12 19.14 22.40 -9.26
CA CYS A 12 19.94 22.78 -8.09
C CYS A 12 19.65 24.19 -7.57
N LYS A 13 19.31 25.14 -8.42
CA LYS A 13 19.04 26.52 -7.99
C LYS A 13 17.65 26.70 -7.38
N SER A 14 16.64 25.97 -7.85
CA SER A 14 15.27 26.06 -7.30
C SER A 14 15.13 25.37 -5.93
N ALA A 15 15.79 24.22 -5.72
CA ALA A 15 15.80 23.56 -4.41
C ALA A 15 16.58 24.34 -3.33
N PHE A 16 17.63 25.05 -3.74
CA PHE A 16 18.45 25.83 -2.81
C PHE A 16 17.80 27.15 -2.40
N VAL A 17 17.05 27.80 -3.30
CA VAL A 17 16.36 29.05 -3.01
C VAL A 17 15.14 28.84 -2.11
N PHE A 18 14.43 27.70 -2.22
CA PHE A 18 13.30 27.39 -1.35
C PHE A 18 13.73 26.98 0.08
N ALA A 19 14.88 26.33 0.22
CA ALA A 19 15.45 25.99 1.53
C ALA A 19 16.00 27.22 2.27
N THR A 20 16.54 28.22 1.54
CA THR A 20 17.13 29.42 2.14
C THR A 20 16.12 30.50 2.50
N THR A 21 14.99 30.59 1.79
CA THR A 21 13.97 31.60 2.09
C THR A 21 13.03 31.22 3.24
N PHE A 22 12.87 29.90 3.55
CA PHE A 22 12.06 29.47 4.68
C PHE A 22 12.79 29.51 6.03
N VAL A 23 14.14 29.56 6.00
CA VAL A 23 14.97 29.68 7.23
C VAL A 23 15.09 31.13 7.74
N ILE A 24 14.75 32.14 6.93
CA ILE A 24 15.01 33.56 7.26
C ILE A 24 13.81 34.26 7.93
N SER A 25 12.62 33.64 8.03
CA SER A 25 11.43 34.27 8.63
C SER A 25 10.85 33.59 9.86
N LEU A 26 11.61 32.73 10.54
CA LEU A 26 11.24 32.33 11.90
C LEU A 26 11.65 33.43 12.87
N PRO A 27 10.76 33.98 13.71
CA PRO A 27 11.15 34.98 14.65
C PRO A 27 12.21 34.39 15.59
N THR A 28 13.34 35.06 15.64
CA THR A 28 14.46 34.83 16.53
C THR A 28 14.04 35.00 18.00
N TYR A 29 13.41 33.98 18.56
CA TYR A 29 13.35 33.72 19.98
C TYR A 29 14.15 32.47 20.34
N ALA A 30 15.28 32.27 19.65
CA ALA A 30 16.38 31.49 20.17
C ALA A 30 17.43 32.49 20.67
N ARG A 31 17.31 32.90 21.89
CA ARG A 31 18.46 33.43 22.62
C ARG A 31 19.50 32.33 22.56
N HIS A 32 20.54 32.55 21.76
CA HIS A 32 21.76 31.78 21.83
C HIS A 32 22.35 31.99 23.26
N GLU A 33 21.85 31.23 24.21
CA GLU A 33 22.75 30.77 25.23
C GLU A 33 23.65 29.75 24.56
N ASN A 34 24.95 30.01 24.53
CA ASN A 34 25.95 29.03 24.20
C ASN A 34 25.59 27.74 24.94
N GLU A 35 24.96 26.77 24.28
CA GLU A 35 24.89 25.41 24.78
C GLU A 35 26.33 24.88 24.81
N VAL A 36 27.06 25.22 25.83
CA VAL A 36 28.13 24.38 26.34
C VAL A 36 27.48 22.99 26.41
N LYS A 37 28.02 22.00 25.72
CA LYS A 37 27.68 20.58 25.90
C LYS A 37 27.80 20.32 27.40
N VAL A 38 26.73 20.47 28.12
CA VAL A 38 26.71 20.17 29.57
C VAL A 38 26.72 18.66 29.60
N ASN A 39 27.90 18.09 29.73
CA ASN A 39 28.00 16.70 30.09
C ASN A 39 27.37 16.59 31.49
N THR A 40 26.10 16.19 31.51
CA THR A 40 25.34 16.09 32.76
C THR A 40 25.84 14.94 33.62
N GLU A 41 26.46 13.91 32.94
CA GLU A 41 26.75 12.60 33.51
C GLU A 41 25.57 12.01 34.32
N ALA A 42 24.37 12.50 34.04
CA ALA A 42 23.12 11.96 34.50
C ALA A 42 22.77 10.75 33.66
N ASN A 43 22.79 9.58 34.22
CA ASN A 43 22.59 8.34 33.44
C ASN A 43 21.48 7.48 34.10
N ILE A 44 20.87 6.61 33.28
CA ILE A 44 20.03 5.52 33.75
C ILE A 44 20.58 4.22 33.16
N LYS A 45 20.86 3.24 34.01
CA LYS A 45 21.21 1.88 33.61
C LYS A 45 20.17 0.91 34.17
N GLY A 46 20.05 -0.25 33.59
CA GLY A 46 19.16 -1.27 34.13
C GLY A 46 19.12 -2.51 33.28
N ARG A 47 18.20 -3.39 33.65
CA ARG A 47 17.96 -4.65 32.94
C ARG A 47 16.47 -4.83 32.69
N VAL A 48 16.12 -5.39 31.52
CA VAL A 48 14.75 -5.69 31.12
C VAL A 48 14.58 -7.20 31.03
N VAL A 49 13.57 -7.73 31.73
CA VAL A 49 13.28 -9.17 31.77
C VAL A 49 11.79 -9.46 31.55
N ASP A 50 11.50 -10.65 31.09
CA ASP A 50 10.13 -11.18 30.99
C ASP A 50 9.57 -11.51 32.37
N SER A 51 8.33 -11.14 32.66
CA SER A 51 7.68 -11.30 33.98
C SER A 51 7.44 -12.78 34.34
N LYS A 52 7.24 -13.66 33.35
CA LYS A 52 6.91 -15.08 33.57
C LYS A 52 8.16 -15.96 33.64
N THR A 53 9.08 -15.75 32.69
CA THR A 53 10.25 -16.60 32.52
C THR A 53 11.50 -16.05 33.20
N GLN A 54 11.50 -14.76 33.56
CA GLN A 54 12.66 -14.02 34.08
C GLN A 54 13.85 -13.99 33.09
N HIS A 55 13.64 -14.43 31.84
CA HIS A 55 14.65 -14.36 30.81
C HIS A 55 14.90 -12.90 30.41
N PRO A 56 16.15 -12.52 30.08
CA PRO A 56 16.45 -11.19 29.58
C PRO A 56 15.75 -10.95 28.24
N LEU A 57 15.25 -9.74 28.07
CA LEU A 57 14.66 -9.30 26.82
C LEU A 57 15.69 -8.46 26.07
N SER A 58 16.30 -9.07 25.07
CA SER A 58 17.19 -8.41 24.12
C SER A 58 16.39 -7.50 23.18
N HIS A 59 17.02 -6.45 22.68
CA HIS A 59 16.46 -5.53 21.67
C HIS A 59 15.18 -4.81 22.11
N ALA A 60 14.89 -4.76 23.41
CA ALA A 60 13.84 -3.92 23.95
C ALA A 60 14.24 -2.44 23.82
N SER A 61 13.38 -1.62 23.24
CA SER A 61 13.61 -0.18 23.08
C SER A 61 13.38 0.54 24.39
N VAL A 62 14.35 1.34 24.84
CA VAL A 62 14.28 2.16 26.03
C VAL A 62 14.39 3.62 25.61
N LEU A 63 13.37 4.42 25.82
CA LEU A 63 13.30 5.80 25.33
C LEU A 63 12.90 6.78 26.44
N VAL A 64 13.35 8.02 26.31
CA VAL A 64 12.93 9.14 27.18
C VAL A 64 11.86 9.94 26.46
N LEU A 65 10.64 9.91 26.99
CA LEU A 65 9.49 10.60 26.40
C LEU A 65 9.71 12.11 26.27
N GLY A 66 9.29 12.68 25.15
CA GLY A 66 9.47 14.11 24.86
C GLY A 66 10.89 14.46 24.38
N THR A 67 11.72 13.48 24.08
CA THR A 67 13.07 13.63 23.54
C THR A 67 13.30 12.67 22.39
N VAL A 68 14.44 12.80 21.71
CA VAL A 68 14.89 11.80 20.74
C VAL A 68 15.89 10.80 21.36
N ILE A 69 16.06 10.80 22.68
CA ILE A 69 16.98 9.91 23.39
C ILE A 69 16.36 8.52 23.48
N THR A 70 17.02 7.54 22.93
CA THR A 70 16.64 6.13 23.02
C THR A 70 17.86 5.23 22.98
N THR A 71 17.74 4.03 23.52
CA THR A 71 18.71 2.94 23.41
C THR A 71 17.97 1.63 23.28
N THR A 72 18.68 0.53 23.07
CA THR A 72 18.14 -0.83 23.10
C THR A 72 18.86 -1.67 24.14
N THR A 73 18.20 -2.73 24.62
CA THR A 73 18.84 -3.69 25.50
C THR A 73 19.75 -4.63 24.73
N ASP A 74 20.87 -5.05 25.34
CA ASP A 74 21.78 -6.07 24.81
C ASP A 74 21.21 -7.50 24.99
N ALA A 75 22.00 -8.52 24.61
CA ALA A 75 21.60 -9.93 24.67
C ALA A 75 21.25 -10.40 26.08
N ASP A 76 21.83 -9.77 27.12
CA ASP A 76 21.58 -10.07 28.54
C ASP A 76 20.50 -9.14 29.13
N GLY A 77 19.81 -8.36 28.28
CA GLY A 77 18.73 -7.45 28.66
C GLY A 77 19.18 -6.13 29.28
N HIS A 78 20.47 -5.83 29.31
CA HIS A 78 20.98 -4.61 29.93
C HIS A 78 20.85 -3.41 28.97
N PHE A 79 20.61 -2.23 29.53
CA PHE A 79 20.58 -0.98 28.80
C PHE A 79 21.29 0.13 29.56
N MET A 80 21.69 1.18 28.83
CA MET A 80 22.22 2.41 29.41
C MET A 80 21.83 3.63 28.59
N LEU A 81 21.12 4.55 29.24
CA LEU A 81 20.84 5.91 28.76
C LEU A 81 21.86 6.85 29.39
N ARG A 82 22.54 7.66 28.58
CA ARG A 82 23.63 8.54 29.04
C ARG A 82 23.34 10.01 28.80
N ASN A 83 23.90 10.88 29.65
CA ASN A 83 23.82 12.34 29.54
C ASN A 83 22.39 12.85 29.43
N LEU A 84 21.52 12.36 30.26
CA LEU A 84 20.11 12.73 30.32
C LEU A 84 19.91 14.17 30.80
N PRO A 85 18.81 14.84 30.37
CA PRO A 85 18.41 16.09 31.02
C PRO A 85 18.27 15.91 32.51
N VAL A 86 18.74 16.87 33.30
CA VAL A 86 18.61 16.85 34.75
C VAL A 86 17.20 17.26 35.14
N GLY A 87 16.57 16.51 36.05
CA GLY A 87 15.21 16.71 36.51
C GLY A 87 14.30 15.52 36.23
N LYS A 88 13.04 15.78 36.14
CA LYS A 88 12.01 14.76 35.94
C LYS A 88 11.99 14.28 34.47
N VAL A 89 12.25 13.00 34.26
CA VAL A 89 12.16 12.33 32.94
C VAL A 89 11.23 11.12 33.05
N ILE A 90 10.51 10.81 31.98
CA ILE A 90 9.71 9.61 31.89
C ILE A 90 10.41 8.65 30.94
N VAL A 91 10.84 7.51 31.46
CA VAL A 91 11.43 6.42 30.67
C VAL A 91 10.31 5.47 30.26
N GLU A 92 10.25 5.16 28.97
CA GLU A 92 9.34 4.16 28.44
C GLU A 92 10.16 3.00 27.85
N VAL A 93 9.80 1.77 28.26
CA VAL A 93 10.42 0.55 27.75
C VAL A 93 9.41 -0.23 26.93
N ARG A 94 9.80 -0.61 25.71
CA ARG A 94 8.96 -1.34 24.75
C ARG A 94 9.70 -2.55 24.19
N SER A 95 9.01 -3.67 24.10
CA SER A 95 9.48 -4.86 23.39
C SER A 95 8.33 -5.48 22.61
N ALA A 96 8.59 -6.05 21.42
CA ALA A 96 7.56 -6.70 20.63
C ALA A 96 6.95 -7.89 21.39
N GLY A 97 5.63 -7.92 21.53
CA GLY A 97 4.92 -8.94 22.31
C GLY A 97 4.85 -8.67 23.81
N TYR A 98 5.19 -7.46 24.26
CA TYR A 98 5.13 -7.05 25.66
C TYR A 98 4.39 -5.74 25.83
N ARG A 99 3.78 -5.55 27.01
CA ARG A 99 3.18 -4.27 27.40
C ARG A 99 4.24 -3.22 27.60
N ALA A 100 3.99 -2.01 27.07
CA ALA A 100 4.87 -0.88 27.29
C ALA A 100 4.91 -0.50 28.78
N TYR A 101 6.12 -0.38 29.34
CA TYR A 101 6.36 0.03 30.70
C TYR A 101 6.78 1.50 30.75
N LYS A 102 6.15 2.31 31.61
CA LYS A 102 6.51 3.72 31.83
C LYS A 102 6.87 3.95 33.28
N HIS A 103 7.97 4.61 33.50
CA HIS A 103 8.44 4.97 34.81
C HIS A 103 9.01 6.38 34.86
N GLU A 104 8.65 7.11 35.91
CA GLU A 104 9.16 8.45 36.17
C GLU A 104 10.45 8.35 36.97
N VAL A 105 11.53 8.99 36.50
CA VAL A 105 12.83 9.04 37.17
C VAL A 105 13.25 10.49 37.36
N ILE A 106 13.76 10.82 38.52
CA ILE A 106 14.38 12.13 38.76
C ILE A 106 15.88 11.98 38.59
N THR A 107 16.37 12.47 37.46
CA THR A 107 17.79 12.44 37.12
C THR A 107 18.54 13.57 37.82
N GLN A 108 19.75 13.31 38.25
CA GLN A 108 20.64 14.25 38.90
C GLN A 108 21.99 14.28 38.22
N LYS A 109 22.62 15.44 38.15
CA LYS A 109 23.97 15.62 37.60
C LYS A 109 24.97 14.71 38.28
N ASN A 110 25.89 14.07 37.49
CA ASN A 110 26.91 13.16 37.97
C ASN A 110 26.36 11.93 38.74
N ASN A 111 25.14 11.51 38.44
CA ASN A 111 24.49 10.35 39.06
C ASN A 111 24.00 9.34 38.05
N THR A 112 24.15 8.04 38.32
CA THR A 112 23.63 6.96 37.52
C THR A 112 22.50 6.28 38.29
N HIS A 113 21.29 6.41 37.82
CA HIS A 113 20.10 5.78 38.36
C HIS A 113 19.99 4.32 37.87
N GLU A 114 19.60 3.40 38.74
CA GLU A 114 19.33 2.03 38.36
C GLU A 114 17.81 1.83 38.19
N LEU A 115 17.40 1.30 37.03
CA LEU A 115 16.01 1.04 36.67
C LEU A 115 15.88 -0.36 36.09
N ASN A 116 15.59 -1.35 36.92
CA ASN A 116 15.29 -2.71 36.45
C ASN A 116 13.82 -2.81 36.09
N VAL A 117 13.53 -3.36 34.91
CA VAL A 117 12.19 -3.40 34.31
C VAL A 117 11.77 -4.83 34.07
N VAL A 118 10.57 -5.16 34.52
CA VAL A 118 9.90 -6.43 34.26
C VAL A 118 8.74 -6.16 33.32
N LEU A 119 8.80 -6.70 32.10
CA LEU A 119 7.76 -6.54 31.10
C LEU A 119 6.76 -7.71 31.15
N GLU A 120 5.49 -7.37 31.12
CA GLU A 120 4.41 -8.35 30.98
C GLU A 120 4.18 -8.69 29.52
N PRO A 121 4.10 -10.00 29.13
CA PRO A 121 3.74 -10.37 27.77
C PRO A 121 2.40 -9.78 27.33
N ASP A 122 2.38 -9.21 26.15
CA ASP A 122 1.19 -8.70 25.46
C ASP A 122 1.09 -9.35 24.07
N GLU A 123 0.68 -10.60 24.07
CA GLU A 123 0.72 -11.45 22.87
C GLU A 123 -0.34 -11.06 21.84
N ILE A 124 -1.33 -10.26 22.23
CA ILE A 124 -2.38 -9.73 21.32
C ILE A 124 -2.15 -8.25 20.94
N ALA A 125 -0.95 -7.72 21.21
CA ALA A 125 -0.51 -6.37 20.85
C ALA A 125 -1.47 -5.24 21.30
N LEU A 126 -1.95 -5.32 22.54
CA LEU A 126 -2.89 -4.34 23.14
C LEU A 126 -2.28 -2.94 23.24
N ASP A 127 -1.02 -2.88 23.59
CA ASP A 127 -0.27 -1.64 23.85
C ASP A 127 0.64 -1.26 22.66
N GLU A 128 0.32 -1.75 21.46
CA GLU A 128 1.04 -1.37 20.25
C GLU A 128 0.85 0.11 19.92
N VAL A 129 1.93 0.78 19.53
CA VAL A 129 1.91 2.20 19.18
C VAL A 129 1.61 2.36 17.70
N VAL A 130 0.61 3.18 17.40
CA VAL A 130 0.18 3.52 16.03
C VAL A 130 0.28 5.02 15.80
N VAL A 131 0.43 5.43 14.55
CA VAL A 131 0.53 6.85 14.14
C VAL A 131 -0.58 7.25 13.16
N SER A 132 -1.20 6.30 12.48
CA SER A 132 -2.20 6.58 11.42
C SER A 132 -3.52 7.11 11.97
N ALA A 133 -3.77 6.95 13.26
CA ALA A 133 -5.02 7.39 13.88
C ALA A 133 -5.18 8.92 13.91
N ASN A 134 -4.09 9.65 14.21
CA ASN A 134 -4.12 11.08 14.46
C ASN A 134 -2.82 11.82 14.08
N ARG A 135 -1.95 11.23 13.23
CA ARG A 135 -0.62 11.72 12.87
C ARG A 135 0.32 11.95 14.06
N SER A 136 0.04 11.32 15.19
CA SER A 136 0.90 11.32 16.37
C SER A 136 0.93 9.93 16.99
N GLN A 137 1.99 9.63 17.74
CA GLN A 137 2.12 8.33 18.40
C GLN A 137 1.05 8.18 19.48
N THR A 138 0.26 7.12 19.40
CA THR A 138 -0.77 6.77 20.39
C THR A 138 -0.84 5.26 20.57
N LEU A 139 -1.24 4.79 21.75
CA LEU A 139 -1.48 3.37 21.95
C LEU A 139 -2.73 2.93 21.18
N ARG A 140 -2.70 1.77 20.55
CA ARG A 140 -3.82 1.22 19.77
C ARG A 140 -5.13 1.23 20.56
N ARG A 141 -5.11 0.84 21.85
CA ARG A 141 -6.28 0.86 22.73
C ARG A 141 -6.82 2.26 23.03
N GLU A 142 -5.95 3.29 22.99
CA GLU A 142 -6.32 4.69 23.23
C GLU A 142 -6.65 5.45 21.95
N SER A 143 -6.43 4.80 20.80
CA SER A 143 -6.70 5.38 19.49
C SER A 143 -8.18 5.75 19.33
N PRO A 144 -8.47 6.95 18.81
CA PRO A 144 -9.85 7.39 18.60
C PRO A 144 -10.55 6.64 17.47
N VAL A 145 -9.81 5.92 16.63
CA VAL A 145 -10.31 5.06 15.55
C VAL A 145 -9.72 3.67 15.66
N VAL A 146 -10.37 2.71 14.98
CA VAL A 146 -9.81 1.37 14.83
C VAL A 146 -8.62 1.43 13.88
N VAL A 147 -7.46 1.00 14.36
CA VAL A 147 -6.26 0.79 13.54
C VAL A 147 -5.92 -0.68 13.58
N ASN A 148 -5.99 -1.33 12.43
CA ASN A 148 -5.48 -2.68 12.27
C ASN A 148 -3.99 -2.63 11.94
N VAL A 149 -3.24 -3.55 12.50
CA VAL A 149 -1.80 -3.63 12.32
C VAL A 149 -1.44 -4.99 11.74
N LEU A 150 -0.75 -4.94 10.60
CA LEU A 150 -0.10 -6.07 9.96
C LEU A 150 1.39 -5.96 10.27
N ASP A 151 1.88 -6.82 11.15
CA ASP A 151 3.27 -6.85 11.56
C ASP A 151 4.11 -7.83 10.72
N THR A 152 5.42 -7.80 10.91
CA THR A 152 6.35 -8.69 10.20
C THR A 152 6.17 -10.16 10.58
N LYS A 153 5.72 -10.46 11.79
CA LYS A 153 5.47 -11.85 12.24
C LYS A 153 4.34 -12.48 11.45
N LEU A 154 3.26 -11.71 11.20
CA LEU A 154 2.15 -12.18 10.39
C LEU A 154 2.57 -12.38 8.92
N LEU A 155 3.36 -11.46 8.34
CA LEU A 155 3.92 -11.64 7.00
C LEU A 155 4.80 -12.89 6.90
N GLU A 156 5.66 -13.13 7.89
CA GLU A 156 6.51 -14.32 7.94
C GLU A 156 5.69 -15.61 8.13
N SER A 157 4.73 -15.64 9.07
CA SER A 157 3.93 -16.84 9.36
C SER A 157 3.04 -17.27 8.20
N THR A 158 2.48 -16.31 7.44
CA THR A 158 1.65 -16.56 6.26
C THR A 158 2.46 -16.80 4.99
N HIS A 159 3.79 -16.71 5.05
CA HIS A 159 4.68 -16.77 3.89
C HIS A 159 4.32 -15.73 2.82
N SER A 160 3.92 -14.53 3.23
CA SER A 160 3.60 -13.44 2.33
C SER A 160 4.89 -12.83 1.78
N THR A 161 5.20 -13.11 0.52
CA THR A 161 6.41 -12.60 -0.16
C THR A 161 6.25 -11.15 -0.62
N THR A 162 5.01 -10.70 -0.77
CA THR A 162 4.64 -9.31 -1.07
C THR A 162 3.72 -8.74 0.00
N LEU A 163 3.68 -7.41 0.07
CA LEU A 163 2.76 -6.73 0.98
C LEU A 163 1.28 -7.00 0.62
N VAL A 164 0.97 -7.07 -0.67
CA VAL A 164 -0.38 -7.38 -1.17
C VAL A 164 -0.90 -8.69 -0.61
N GLN A 165 -0.10 -9.76 -0.62
CA GLN A 165 -0.50 -11.05 -0.05
C GLN A 165 -0.82 -10.95 1.44
N GLY A 166 -0.01 -10.21 2.21
CA GLY A 166 -0.20 -10.01 3.65
C GLY A 166 -1.47 -9.24 3.99
N LEU A 167 -1.90 -8.31 3.13
CA LEU A 167 -3.10 -7.50 3.35
C LEU A 167 -4.39 -8.32 3.36
N ASN A 168 -4.44 -9.50 2.72
CA ASN A 168 -5.58 -10.41 2.80
C ASN A 168 -5.85 -10.95 4.23
N PHE A 169 -4.88 -10.85 5.13
CA PHE A 169 -5.02 -11.26 6.53
C PHE A 169 -5.42 -10.09 7.43
N GLN A 170 -6.25 -9.17 6.90
CA GLN A 170 -6.80 -8.04 7.65
C GLN A 170 -8.32 -7.95 7.43
N PRO A 171 -9.13 -7.70 8.49
CA PRO A 171 -10.57 -7.61 8.33
C PRO A 171 -10.95 -6.39 7.49
N GLY A 172 -11.96 -6.55 6.62
CA GLY A 172 -12.41 -5.48 5.72
C GLY A 172 -11.47 -5.19 4.56
N VAL A 173 -10.38 -5.95 4.39
CA VAL A 173 -9.41 -5.78 3.30
C VAL A 173 -9.41 -7.03 2.43
N ARG A 174 -9.40 -6.86 1.13
CA ARG A 174 -9.27 -7.92 0.14
C ARG A 174 -8.35 -7.46 -0.99
N THR A 175 -7.46 -8.33 -1.40
CA THR A 175 -6.67 -8.13 -2.61
C THR A 175 -7.24 -9.00 -3.73
N GLU A 176 -7.18 -8.50 -4.94
CA GLU A 176 -7.57 -9.23 -6.14
C GLU A 176 -6.60 -8.95 -7.27
N ASP A 177 -6.41 -9.95 -8.12
CA ASP A 177 -5.69 -9.78 -9.36
C ASP A 177 -6.71 -9.39 -10.45
N ASN A 178 -6.40 -8.35 -11.22
CA ASN A 178 -7.30 -7.78 -12.21
C ASN A 178 -6.82 -8.01 -13.64
N CYS A 179 -5.71 -8.73 -13.83
CA CYS A 179 -5.17 -8.99 -15.17
C CYS A 179 -4.21 -10.18 -15.11
N THR A 180 -4.43 -11.15 -15.98
CA THR A 180 -3.56 -12.34 -16.10
C THR A 180 -2.24 -12.04 -16.81
N ASN A 181 -2.26 -11.12 -17.79
CA ASN A 181 -1.08 -10.82 -18.60
C ASN A 181 -0.11 -9.85 -17.91
N CYS A 182 -0.58 -8.82 -17.21
CA CYS A 182 0.28 -7.83 -16.54
C CYS A 182 0.49 -8.12 -15.03
N GLY A 183 -0.36 -8.98 -14.45
CA GLY A 183 -0.30 -9.29 -13.02
C GLY A 183 -0.61 -8.10 -12.13
N PHE A 184 -1.56 -7.25 -12.54
CA PHE A 184 -2.02 -6.14 -11.73
C PHE A 184 -2.87 -6.62 -10.57
N SER A 185 -2.48 -6.23 -9.35
CA SER A 185 -3.22 -6.52 -8.13
C SER A 185 -3.76 -5.24 -7.48
N GLN A 186 -5.01 -5.29 -7.06
CA GLN A 186 -5.71 -4.18 -6.41
C GLN A 186 -6.07 -4.51 -4.97
N VAL A 187 -6.09 -3.50 -4.09
CA VAL A 187 -6.53 -3.65 -2.69
C VAL A 187 -7.86 -2.94 -2.50
N ARG A 188 -8.88 -3.68 -2.14
CA ARG A 188 -10.21 -3.17 -1.80
C ARG A 188 -10.38 -3.07 -0.29
N ILE A 189 -10.91 -1.94 0.19
CA ILE A 189 -11.24 -1.74 1.60
C ILE A 189 -12.76 -1.59 1.73
N ASN A 190 -13.39 -2.45 2.52
CA ASN A 190 -14.84 -2.47 2.74
C ASN A 190 -15.63 -2.44 1.42
N GLY A 191 -15.16 -3.18 0.40
CA GLY A 191 -15.83 -3.29 -0.90
C GLY A 191 -15.70 -2.09 -1.83
N LEU A 192 -14.92 -1.08 -1.47
CA LEU A 192 -14.55 0.02 -2.35
C LEU A 192 -13.27 -0.29 -3.11
N ASP A 193 -13.21 0.13 -4.37
CA ASP A 193 -12.09 -0.09 -5.27
C ASP A 193 -10.78 0.52 -4.76
N GLY A 194 -9.64 0.05 -5.27
CA GLY A 194 -8.32 0.47 -4.84
C GLY A 194 -8.07 1.97 -4.96
N HIS A 195 -8.61 2.62 -5.98
CA HIS A 195 -8.49 4.06 -6.17
C HIS A 195 -9.17 4.91 -5.07
N TYR A 196 -10.00 4.30 -4.20
CA TYR A 196 -10.56 4.91 -2.99
C TYR A 196 -9.68 4.68 -1.75
N SER A 197 -8.57 3.98 -1.89
CA SER A 197 -7.65 3.67 -0.80
C SER A 197 -6.37 4.48 -0.91
N GLN A 198 -6.04 5.27 0.10
CA GLN A 198 -4.81 6.06 0.13
C GLN A 198 -3.66 5.23 0.68
N ILE A 199 -2.62 5.02 -0.13
CA ILE A 199 -1.41 4.34 0.28
C ILE A 199 -0.38 5.36 0.72
N LEU A 200 0.22 5.14 1.89
CA LEU A 200 1.18 6.02 2.52
C LEU A 200 2.46 5.25 2.85
N ILE A 201 3.60 5.92 2.78
CA ILE A 201 4.85 5.47 3.40
C ILE A 201 5.21 6.49 4.48
N ASP A 202 5.32 6.03 5.73
CA ASP A 202 5.59 6.88 6.90
C ASP A 202 4.65 8.08 7.01
N SER A 203 3.34 7.83 6.84
CA SER A 203 2.25 8.83 6.88
C SER A 203 2.28 9.88 5.76
N ARG A 204 2.98 9.63 4.66
CA ARG A 204 3.10 10.53 3.51
C ARG A 204 2.55 9.85 2.26
N PRO A 205 1.64 10.50 1.51
CA PRO A 205 1.19 9.99 0.23
C PRO A 205 2.39 9.91 -0.72
N VAL A 206 2.74 8.72 -1.17
CA VAL A 206 3.89 8.51 -2.07
C VAL A 206 3.43 7.88 -3.37
N PHE A 207 2.23 7.29 -3.35
CA PHE A 207 1.66 6.64 -4.51
C PHE A 207 0.78 7.62 -5.27
N THR A 208 1.09 7.76 -6.53
CA THR A 208 0.33 8.51 -7.53
C THR A 208 -0.65 7.57 -8.25
N ALA A 209 -1.50 8.10 -9.11
CA ALA A 209 -2.38 7.28 -9.95
C ALA A 209 -1.61 6.20 -10.73
N LEU A 210 -0.39 6.53 -11.22
CA LEU A 210 0.45 5.57 -11.94
C LEU A 210 0.98 4.43 -11.05
N GLN A 211 1.30 4.72 -9.80
CA GLN A 211 1.85 3.73 -8.86
C GLN A 211 0.78 2.98 -8.08
N GLY A 212 -0.43 3.51 -7.99
CA GLY A 212 -1.57 2.81 -7.41
C GLY A 212 -1.76 1.44 -8.04
N VAL A 213 -1.41 1.33 -9.33
CA VAL A 213 -1.55 0.08 -10.11
C VAL A 213 -0.62 -1.04 -9.62
N TYR A 214 0.68 -0.78 -9.45
CA TYR A 214 1.66 -1.84 -9.12
C TYR A 214 2.42 -1.60 -7.82
N GLY A 215 2.27 -0.42 -7.22
CA GLY A 215 3.14 0.07 -6.16
C GLY A 215 3.22 -0.82 -4.93
N LEU A 216 2.12 -1.42 -4.50
CA LEU A 216 2.11 -2.29 -3.31
C LEU A 216 2.89 -3.59 -3.49
N GLU A 217 2.91 -4.17 -4.69
CA GLU A 217 3.73 -5.36 -4.96
C GLU A 217 5.23 -5.05 -5.05
N GLN A 218 5.55 -3.79 -5.35
CA GLN A 218 6.92 -3.31 -5.51
C GLN A 218 7.62 -3.04 -4.17
N ILE A 219 6.87 -3.01 -3.06
CA ILE A 219 7.40 -2.78 -1.71
C ILE A 219 7.94 -4.08 -1.13
N PRO A 220 9.24 -4.19 -0.88
CA PRO A 220 9.82 -5.38 -0.28
C PRO A 220 9.44 -5.51 1.19
N SER A 221 9.07 -6.71 1.61
CA SER A 221 8.63 -6.97 2.99
C SER A 221 9.71 -6.67 4.03
N ASN A 222 10.99 -6.80 3.69
CA ASN A 222 12.11 -6.52 4.60
C ASN A 222 12.30 -5.01 4.91
N MET A 223 11.74 -4.10 4.09
CA MET A 223 11.67 -2.66 4.37
C MET A 223 10.64 -2.33 5.45
N VAL A 224 9.61 -3.16 5.59
CA VAL A 224 8.43 -2.87 6.39
C VAL A 224 8.66 -3.25 7.85
N GLN A 225 8.36 -2.33 8.77
CA GLN A 225 8.25 -2.59 10.19
C GLN A 225 6.86 -3.10 10.54
N ARG A 226 5.83 -2.42 10.06
CA ARG A 226 4.42 -2.78 10.15
C ARG A 226 3.60 -2.00 9.13
N VAL A 227 2.38 -2.45 8.89
CA VAL A 227 1.39 -1.71 8.09
C VAL A 227 0.21 -1.37 8.98
N GLU A 228 -0.15 -0.10 9.02
CA GLU A 228 -1.29 0.39 9.77
C GLU A 228 -2.45 0.66 8.79
N ILE A 229 -3.59 0.05 9.04
CA ILE A 229 -4.77 0.16 8.19
C ILE A 229 -5.88 0.84 8.98
N VAL A 230 -6.34 1.97 8.46
CA VAL A 230 -7.51 2.70 8.97
C VAL A 230 -8.61 2.61 7.92
N ARG A 231 -9.76 2.04 8.27
CA ARG A 231 -10.89 1.91 7.38
C ARG A 231 -11.82 3.12 7.46
N GLY A 232 -12.55 3.39 6.38
CA GLY A 232 -13.41 4.57 6.25
C GLY A 232 -12.64 5.84 5.93
N GLY A 233 -13.33 6.99 5.90
CA GLY A 233 -12.78 8.25 5.42
C GLY A 233 -11.55 8.73 6.19
N GLY A 234 -10.40 8.82 5.52
CA GLY A 234 -9.13 9.32 6.03
C GLY A 234 -8.72 10.69 5.49
N SER A 235 -9.52 11.30 4.62
CA SER A 235 -9.15 12.53 3.90
C SER A 235 -8.91 13.71 4.81
N ALA A 236 -9.51 13.77 5.98
CA ALA A 236 -9.27 14.81 6.97
C ALA A 236 -7.80 14.86 7.47
N LEU A 237 -7.06 13.77 7.33
CA LEU A 237 -5.64 13.70 7.67
C LEU A 237 -4.74 13.61 6.44
N PHE A 238 -5.10 12.77 5.49
CA PHE A 238 -4.22 12.33 4.43
C PHE A 238 -4.58 12.87 3.04
N GLY A 239 -5.69 13.64 2.94
CA GLY A 239 -6.08 14.33 1.71
C GLY A 239 -6.89 13.49 0.74
N ALA A 240 -6.76 13.79 -0.54
CA ALA A 240 -7.52 13.16 -1.62
C ALA A 240 -7.33 11.63 -1.66
N SER A 241 -8.35 10.92 -2.15
CA SER A 241 -8.39 9.46 -2.33
C SER A 241 -8.49 8.60 -1.07
N ALA A 242 -8.44 9.17 0.13
CA ALA A 242 -8.65 8.43 1.39
C ALA A 242 -10.15 8.27 1.72
N ILE A 243 -10.92 7.71 0.80
CA ILE A 243 -12.39 7.51 0.92
C ILE A 243 -12.69 6.16 1.58
N GLY A 244 -12.14 5.07 1.04
CA GLY A 244 -12.31 3.70 1.56
C GLY A 244 -11.47 3.46 2.81
N GLY A 245 -10.32 4.09 2.87
CA GLY A 245 -9.38 3.96 3.99
C GLY A 245 -7.98 4.42 3.64
N THR A 246 -7.07 4.18 4.59
CA THR A 246 -5.64 4.42 4.42
C THR A 246 -4.84 3.17 4.78
N ILE A 247 -3.83 2.88 3.98
CA ILE A 247 -2.83 1.84 4.20
C ILE A 247 -1.49 2.54 4.40
N ASN A 248 -1.03 2.63 5.64
CA ASN A 248 0.19 3.34 5.99
C ASN A 248 1.32 2.35 6.29
N ILE A 249 2.31 2.32 5.45
CA ILE A 249 3.47 1.46 5.54
C ILE A 249 4.52 2.17 6.39
N ILE A 250 4.74 1.66 7.59
CA ILE A 250 5.78 2.17 8.48
C ILE A 250 7.07 1.41 8.18
N THR A 251 8.09 2.15 7.76
CA THR A 251 9.38 1.58 7.38
C THR A 251 10.27 1.36 8.60
N LYS A 252 11.17 0.37 8.51
CA LYS A 252 12.16 0.12 9.56
C LYS A 252 13.11 1.30 9.72
N GLU A 253 13.34 1.70 10.95
CA GLU A 253 14.44 2.60 11.33
C GLU A 253 15.54 1.77 12.00
N PRO A 254 16.84 2.13 11.83
CA PRO A 254 17.91 1.44 12.53
C PRO A 254 17.78 1.62 14.04
N SER A 255 17.74 0.52 14.77
CA SER A 255 17.64 0.51 16.25
C SER A 255 18.82 -0.18 16.90
N GLU A 256 19.46 -1.11 16.20
CA GLU A 256 20.52 -1.98 16.68
C GLU A 256 21.43 -2.40 15.53
N ASN A 257 22.57 -3.02 15.87
CA ASN A 257 23.44 -3.62 14.87
C ASN A 257 22.94 -5.03 14.55
N SER A 258 22.48 -5.23 13.32
CA SER A 258 21.95 -6.51 12.87
C SER A 258 22.12 -6.68 11.36
N ALA A 259 22.12 -7.91 10.89
CA ALA A 259 22.15 -8.24 9.48
C ALA A 259 21.30 -9.49 9.21
N ASP A 260 20.46 -9.45 8.19
CA ASP A 260 19.71 -10.59 7.73
C ASP A 260 19.93 -10.82 6.22
N VAL A 261 20.04 -12.08 5.83
CA VAL A 261 19.97 -12.50 4.43
C VAL A 261 19.03 -13.68 4.34
N ALA A 262 18.04 -13.61 3.43
CA ALA A 262 17.11 -14.69 3.22
C ALA A 262 16.99 -15.01 1.73
N HIS A 263 16.80 -16.29 1.43
CA HIS A 263 16.49 -16.77 0.09
C HIS A 263 15.34 -17.76 0.16
N THR A 264 14.38 -17.61 -0.74
CA THR A 264 13.24 -18.52 -0.88
C THR A 264 13.07 -18.89 -2.34
N ILE A 265 12.88 -20.17 -2.59
CA ILE A 265 12.48 -20.71 -3.88
C ILE A 265 11.07 -21.29 -3.75
N THR A 266 10.19 -20.95 -4.66
CA THR A 266 8.82 -21.46 -4.75
C THR A 266 8.59 -22.05 -6.13
N GLY A 267 8.09 -23.28 -6.20
CA GLY A 267 7.83 -23.99 -7.46
C GLY A 267 6.38 -24.42 -7.57
N ALA A 268 5.73 -24.14 -8.71
CA ALA A 268 4.40 -24.65 -9.04
C ALA A 268 4.40 -26.18 -9.14
N THR A 269 3.32 -26.81 -8.68
CA THR A 269 3.21 -28.31 -8.68
C THR A 269 2.38 -28.85 -9.84
N ASN A 270 1.75 -27.98 -10.63
CA ASN A 270 0.90 -28.31 -11.78
C ASN A 270 1.01 -27.20 -12.83
N GLY A 271 0.45 -27.39 -14.02
CA GLY A 271 0.62 -26.47 -15.14
C GLY A 271 2.06 -26.46 -15.68
N SER A 272 2.50 -25.33 -16.21
CA SER A 272 3.89 -25.16 -16.66
C SER A 272 4.86 -25.14 -15.49
N THR A 273 6.11 -25.58 -15.71
CA THR A 273 7.17 -25.46 -14.70
C THR A 273 7.54 -24.00 -14.48
N ALA A 274 7.20 -23.47 -13.31
CA ALA A 274 7.50 -22.10 -12.96
C ALA A 274 8.11 -22.01 -11.57
N PHE A 275 9.22 -21.28 -11.47
CA PHE A 275 9.89 -20.98 -10.20
C PHE A 275 9.86 -19.49 -9.90
N ASP A 276 9.67 -19.17 -8.62
CA ASP A 276 9.80 -17.84 -8.05
C ASP A 276 10.96 -17.86 -7.06
N ASN A 277 12.01 -17.13 -7.37
CA ASN A 277 13.22 -16.99 -6.54
C ASN A 277 13.22 -15.60 -5.92
N ASN A 278 13.22 -15.52 -4.60
CA ASN A 278 13.25 -14.26 -3.87
C ASN A 278 14.41 -14.23 -2.88
N THR A 279 15.34 -13.31 -3.10
CA THR A 279 16.47 -13.04 -2.20
C THR A 279 16.28 -11.68 -1.59
N THR A 280 16.36 -11.61 -0.26
CA THR A 280 16.30 -10.34 0.50
C THR A 280 17.50 -10.23 1.41
N GLY A 281 17.94 -8.99 1.64
CA GLY A 281 19.01 -8.72 2.61
C GLY A 281 18.80 -7.38 3.28
N ASN A 282 19.25 -7.27 4.54
CA ASN A 282 19.28 -6.01 5.26
C ASN A 282 20.48 -5.91 6.19
N LEU A 283 20.88 -4.70 6.47
CA LEU A 283 21.95 -4.35 7.40
C LEU A 283 21.53 -3.11 8.19
N SER A 284 21.53 -3.23 9.50
CA SER A 284 21.28 -2.15 10.44
C SER A 284 22.54 -1.84 11.23
N VAL A 285 22.95 -0.58 11.28
CA VAL A 285 24.09 -0.13 12.06
C VAL A 285 23.72 1.12 12.84
N VAL A 286 24.06 1.13 14.12
CA VAL A 286 23.83 2.26 15.01
C VAL A 286 25.11 2.57 15.77
N THR A 287 25.46 3.85 15.85
CA THR A 287 26.62 4.29 16.62
C THR A 287 26.46 4.00 18.12
N THR A 288 27.55 3.73 18.83
CA THR A 288 27.55 3.40 20.28
C THR A 288 26.91 4.47 21.16
N ASN A 289 26.93 5.74 20.72
CA ASN A 289 26.26 6.85 21.40
C ASN A 289 24.81 7.06 20.92
N ASN A 290 24.33 6.20 20.02
CA ASN A 290 22.98 6.20 19.44
C ASN A 290 22.60 7.54 18.78
N ARG A 291 23.60 8.32 18.29
CA ARG A 291 23.35 9.62 17.62
C ARG A 291 23.15 9.50 16.13
N ALA A 292 23.57 8.41 15.53
CA ALA A 292 23.38 8.15 14.10
C ALA A 292 23.17 6.67 13.87
N GLY A 293 22.42 6.34 12.86
CA GLY A 293 22.23 4.98 12.41
C GLY A 293 21.79 4.95 10.96
N PHE A 294 22.03 3.81 10.31
CA PHE A 294 21.51 3.54 8.98
C PHE A 294 20.99 2.10 8.88
N TYR A 295 19.96 1.93 8.10
CA TYR A 295 19.36 0.66 7.73
C TYR A 295 19.38 0.55 6.21
N LEU A 296 20.17 -0.37 5.69
CA LEU A 296 20.24 -0.70 4.26
C LEU A 296 19.43 -1.96 4.01
N TYR A 297 18.62 -1.99 2.95
CA TYR A 297 17.87 -3.16 2.54
C TYR A 297 17.90 -3.36 1.04
N GLY A 298 17.72 -4.60 0.61
CA GLY A 298 17.64 -4.95 -0.80
C GLY A 298 16.81 -6.18 -1.03
N GLN A 299 16.27 -6.30 -2.25
CA GLN A 299 15.55 -7.45 -2.75
C GLN A 299 15.93 -7.71 -4.21
N SER A 300 16.04 -8.99 -4.57
CA SER A 300 16.07 -9.46 -5.95
C SER A 300 15.08 -10.62 -6.07
N ARG A 301 14.05 -10.44 -6.89
CA ARG A 301 13.03 -11.46 -7.13
C ARG A 301 12.91 -11.73 -8.62
N HIS A 302 12.93 -13.00 -8.97
CA HIS A 302 12.67 -13.48 -10.32
C HIS A 302 11.60 -14.56 -10.27
N ARG A 303 10.48 -14.33 -10.94
CA ARG A 303 9.40 -15.29 -11.13
C ARG A 303 9.27 -15.61 -12.61
N ALA A 304 9.34 -16.89 -12.95
CA ALA A 304 9.03 -17.37 -14.29
C ALA A 304 7.53 -17.22 -14.59
N ALA A 305 7.18 -17.03 -15.85
CA ALA A 305 5.79 -17.04 -16.29
C ALA A 305 5.15 -18.41 -16.03
N TYR A 306 3.86 -18.42 -15.72
CA TYR A 306 3.10 -19.63 -15.45
C TYR A 306 1.88 -19.69 -16.34
N ASP A 307 1.72 -20.86 -16.98
CA ASP A 307 0.57 -21.24 -17.79
C ASP A 307 -0.02 -22.50 -17.15
N ARG A 308 -1.27 -22.42 -16.68
CA ARG A 308 -1.91 -23.48 -15.92
C ARG A 308 -2.48 -24.57 -16.80
N ASP A 309 -3.13 -24.19 -17.89
CA ASP A 309 -3.93 -25.09 -18.70
C ASP A 309 -3.24 -25.52 -19.98
N GLY A 310 -2.04 -24.98 -20.25
CA GLY A 310 -1.19 -25.38 -21.38
C GLY A 310 -1.64 -24.82 -22.72
N ASP A 311 -2.39 -23.73 -22.73
CA ASP A 311 -2.85 -23.08 -23.97
C ASP A 311 -1.75 -22.24 -24.64
N GLY A 312 -0.59 -22.09 -23.99
CA GLY A 312 0.55 -21.32 -24.45
C GLY A 312 0.51 -19.84 -24.08
N TYR A 313 -0.48 -19.42 -23.30
CA TYR A 313 -0.64 -18.07 -22.78
C TYR A 313 -0.45 -18.06 -21.26
N THR A 314 0.08 -16.97 -20.74
CA THR A 314 0.38 -16.88 -19.29
C THR A 314 -0.87 -16.56 -18.47
N ASP A 315 -1.05 -17.26 -17.35
CA ASP A 315 -1.99 -16.90 -16.28
C ASP A 315 -1.34 -16.10 -15.17
N LEU A 316 0.00 -16.20 -15.06
CA LEU A 316 0.83 -15.30 -14.27
C LEU A 316 2.02 -14.85 -15.11
N PRO A 317 2.28 -13.53 -15.21
CA PRO A 317 3.39 -13.00 -15.98
C PRO A 317 4.74 -13.32 -15.35
N THR A 318 5.81 -13.28 -16.14
CA THR A 318 7.16 -13.20 -15.61
C THR A 318 7.35 -11.89 -14.83
N LEU A 319 8.20 -11.93 -13.81
CA LEU A 319 8.54 -10.79 -12.97
C LEU A 319 10.03 -10.81 -12.64
N ASP A 320 10.72 -9.72 -12.96
CA ASP A 320 12.04 -9.39 -12.45
C ASP A 320 11.97 -8.09 -11.65
N ASN A 321 12.24 -8.16 -10.35
CA ASN A 321 12.22 -7.02 -9.46
C ASN A 321 13.54 -6.91 -8.69
N LYS A 322 14.16 -5.72 -8.74
CA LYS A 322 15.36 -5.40 -7.99
C LYS A 322 15.16 -4.10 -7.25
N THR A 323 15.19 -4.18 -5.93
CA THR A 323 14.99 -3.03 -5.04
C THR A 323 16.18 -2.84 -4.13
N VAL A 324 16.56 -1.60 -3.89
CA VAL A 324 17.54 -1.19 -2.88
C VAL A 324 17.02 0.05 -2.16
N GLY A 325 17.25 0.15 -0.87
CA GLY A 325 16.89 1.33 -0.12
C GLY A 325 17.71 1.53 1.14
N LEU A 326 17.64 2.76 1.62
CA LEU A 326 18.37 3.27 2.79
C LEU A 326 17.41 4.05 3.68
N SER A 327 17.48 3.82 4.97
CA SER A 327 16.86 4.66 6.01
C SER A 327 17.94 5.05 7.00
N SER A 328 18.10 6.32 7.32
CA SER A 328 19.11 6.80 8.26
C SER A 328 18.56 7.89 9.15
N PHE A 329 19.13 8.02 10.35
CA PHE A 329 18.84 9.14 11.24
C PHE A 329 20.11 9.76 11.78
N PHE A 330 20.02 11.06 12.09
CA PHE A 330 21.04 11.84 12.77
C PHE A 330 20.37 12.67 13.86
N ARG A 331 20.73 12.44 15.12
CA ARG A 331 20.27 13.23 16.26
C ARG A 331 21.23 14.43 16.43
N LEU A 332 20.73 15.61 16.07
CA LEU A 332 21.49 16.85 16.20
C LEU A 332 21.65 17.24 17.66
N THR A 333 20.55 17.11 18.42
CA THR A 333 20.49 17.33 19.87
C THR A 333 19.68 16.23 20.51
N ASP A 334 19.50 16.25 21.80
CA ASP A 334 18.64 15.31 22.52
C ASP A 334 17.14 15.52 22.20
N TYR A 335 16.82 16.66 21.58
CA TYR A 335 15.43 17.05 21.24
C TYR A 335 15.19 17.14 19.73
N SER A 336 16.21 16.98 18.89
CA SER A 336 16.06 17.12 17.45
C SER A 336 16.74 16.01 16.65
N LYS A 337 16.05 15.54 15.61
CA LYS A 337 16.46 14.44 14.74
C LYS A 337 16.22 14.80 13.28
N ILE A 338 17.17 14.49 12.42
CA ILE A 338 16.99 14.44 10.96
C ILE A 338 16.88 12.98 10.54
N THR A 339 15.96 12.69 9.63
CA THR A 339 15.78 11.37 9.01
C THR A 339 15.91 11.52 7.51
N LEU A 340 16.72 10.68 6.89
CA LEU A 340 16.91 10.61 5.45
C LEU A 340 16.56 9.21 4.98
N LYS A 341 15.69 9.08 3.98
CA LYS A 341 15.28 7.81 3.35
C LYS A 341 15.42 7.91 1.84
N TYR A 342 15.80 6.79 1.24
CA TYR A 342 15.90 6.64 -0.21
C TYR A 342 15.51 5.21 -0.59
N HIS A 343 14.85 5.05 -1.72
CA HIS A 343 14.64 3.76 -2.36
C HIS A 343 14.72 3.88 -3.87
N GLY A 344 15.30 2.86 -4.48
CA GLY A 344 15.36 2.68 -5.91
C GLY A 344 14.85 1.29 -6.29
N LEU A 345 14.10 1.20 -7.37
CA LEU A 345 13.52 -0.03 -7.87
C LEU A 345 13.61 -0.07 -9.40
N LYS A 346 13.94 -1.26 -9.91
CA LYS A 346 13.74 -1.63 -11.30
C LYS A 346 12.89 -2.88 -11.39
N GLU A 347 11.86 -2.85 -12.22
CA GLU A 347 10.96 -3.96 -12.42
C GLU A 347 10.71 -4.19 -13.91
N TYR A 348 10.64 -5.44 -14.29
CA TYR A 348 10.21 -5.91 -15.60
C TYR A 348 9.11 -6.95 -15.41
N ARG A 349 8.00 -6.80 -16.14
CA ARG A 349 6.89 -7.77 -16.22
C ARG A 349 6.56 -8.04 -17.67
N ARG A 350 6.23 -9.29 -17.96
CA ARG A 350 5.81 -9.71 -19.30
C ARG A 350 4.85 -10.88 -19.21
N GLY A 351 3.66 -10.72 -19.78
CA GLY A 351 2.68 -11.79 -19.97
C GLY A 351 2.14 -11.83 -21.36
N GLY A 352 1.24 -12.76 -21.62
CA GLY A 352 0.74 -13.14 -22.93
C GLY A 352 1.41 -14.41 -23.45
N ASN A 353 1.74 -14.45 -24.72
CA ASN A 353 2.40 -15.60 -25.32
C ASN A 353 3.73 -15.26 -25.99
N LYS A 354 4.40 -16.25 -26.60
CA LYS A 354 5.66 -16.08 -27.35
C LYS A 354 6.66 -15.19 -26.62
N LEU A 355 6.88 -15.42 -25.31
CA LEU A 355 7.68 -14.57 -24.43
C LEU A 355 9.13 -14.39 -24.89
N TYR A 356 9.62 -15.23 -25.81
CA TYR A 356 10.95 -15.17 -26.40
C TYR A 356 11.04 -14.19 -27.59
N LEU A 357 9.89 -13.67 -28.09
CA LEU A 357 9.82 -12.67 -29.15
C LEU A 357 9.60 -11.27 -28.57
N PRO A 358 9.90 -10.20 -29.32
CA PRO A 358 9.47 -8.85 -28.99
C PRO A 358 7.95 -8.78 -28.76
N ALA A 359 7.49 -7.85 -27.94
CA ALA A 359 6.08 -7.76 -27.56
C ALA A 359 5.13 -7.63 -28.76
N HIS A 360 5.49 -6.82 -29.74
CA HIS A 360 4.71 -6.59 -30.96
C HIS A 360 4.70 -7.76 -31.97
N GLU A 361 5.44 -8.82 -31.69
CA GLU A 361 5.45 -10.05 -32.50
C GLU A 361 4.69 -11.21 -31.83
N ALA A 362 4.19 -11.00 -30.62
CA ALA A 362 3.33 -11.96 -29.93
C ALA A 362 1.87 -11.78 -30.35
N ASN A 363 1.04 -12.81 -30.17
CA ASN A 363 -0.40 -12.70 -30.42
C ASN A 363 -1.07 -11.76 -29.41
N ILE A 364 -0.72 -11.90 -28.12
CA ILE A 364 -1.08 -10.95 -27.07
C ILE A 364 0.13 -10.72 -26.19
N ALA A 365 0.37 -9.49 -25.80
CA ALA A 365 1.46 -9.13 -24.93
C ALA A 365 1.12 -7.92 -24.05
N GLU A 366 1.39 -8.06 -22.77
CA GLU A 366 1.47 -6.95 -21.86
C GLU A 366 2.86 -6.93 -21.22
N GLN A 367 3.63 -5.90 -21.55
CA GLN A 367 5.00 -5.74 -21.06
C GLN A 367 5.15 -4.40 -20.36
N ILE A 368 5.77 -4.41 -19.18
CA ILE A 368 5.96 -3.22 -18.37
C ILE A 368 7.35 -3.21 -17.81
N GLU A 369 8.03 -2.07 -17.97
CA GLU A 369 9.31 -1.77 -17.34
C GLU A 369 9.17 -0.55 -16.46
N HIS A 370 9.43 -0.68 -15.17
CA HIS A 370 9.47 0.44 -14.23
C HIS A 370 10.88 0.75 -13.78
N THR A 371 11.21 2.04 -13.71
CA THR A 371 12.34 2.55 -12.94
C THR A 371 11.82 3.60 -11.97
N ILE A 372 11.92 3.33 -10.68
CA ILE A 372 11.40 4.18 -9.62
C ILE A 372 12.56 4.64 -8.75
N ASN A 373 12.58 5.94 -8.43
CA ASN A 373 13.48 6.54 -7.47
C ASN A 373 12.67 7.45 -6.56
N GLY A 374 12.77 7.21 -5.26
CA GLY A 374 12.09 8.01 -4.26
C GLY A 374 12.93 8.27 -3.04
N GLY A 375 12.61 9.33 -2.33
CA GLY A 375 13.31 9.65 -1.09
C GLY A 375 12.57 10.67 -0.26
N SER A 376 12.95 10.77 1.00
CA SER A 376 12.39 11.74 1.92
C SER A 376 13.42 12.25 2.91
N LEU A 377 13.25 13.52 3.29
CA LEU A 377 13.95 14.19 4.36
C LEU A 377 12.92 14.59 5.41
N GLY A 378 13.16 14.24 6.67
CA GLY A 378 12.36 14.59 7.82
C GLY A 378 13.20 15.33 8.86
N TYR A 379 12.58 16.27 9.58
CA TYR A 379 13.13 16.95 10.73
C TYR A 379 12.11 16.93 11.84
N ASP A 380 12.51 16.46 13.01
CA ASP A 380 11.70 16.43 14.23
C ASP A 380 12.37 17.28 15.31
N LEU A 381 11.57 18.08 16.02
CA LEU A 381 12.00 18.91 17.13
C LEU A 381 10.99 18.84 18.27
N PHE A 382 11.43 18.37 19.43
CA PHE A 382 10.65 18.39 20.66
C PHE A 382 10.95 19.64 21.48
N SER A 383 9.92 20.21 22.10
CA SER A 383 10.10 21.29 23.07
C SER A 383 10.74 20.79 24.35
N LEU A 384 11.54 21.63 25.04
CA LEU A 384 12.23 21.27 26.27
C LEU A 384 11.30 20.78 27.39
N ASN A 385 10.05 21.22 27.39
CA ASN A 385 9.05 20.78 28.36
C ASN A 385 8.31 19.50 27.96
N GLY A 386 8.69 18.86 26.84
CA GLY A 386 8.09 17.64 26.30
C GLY A 386 6.66 17.77 25.80
N LYS A 387 6.06 18.97 25.84
CA LYS A 387 4.65 19.17 25.44
C LYS A 387 4.48 19.50 23.97
N GLY A 388 5.49 20.02 23.30
CA GLY A 388 5.48 20.39 21.90
C GLY A 388 6.32 19.45 21.05
N HIS A 389 5.82 19.14 19.85
CA HIS A 389 6.57 18.41 18.84
C HIS A 389 6.32 19.07 17.48
N PHE A 390 7.36 19.63 16.89
CA PHE A 390 7.35 20.14 15.53
C PHE A 390 7.97 19.11 14.61
N SER A 391 7.33 18.82 13.48
CA SER A 391 7.91 18.01 12.40
C SER A 391 7.74 18.68 11.06
N ALA A 392 8.80 18.66 10.24
CA ALA A 392 8.80 19.12 8.88
C ALA A 392 9.37 18.02 7.97
N TYR A 393 8.85 17.92 6.75
CA TYR A 393 9.29 16.91 5.81
C TYR A 393 9.18 17.36 4.37
N ALA A 394 10.01 16.75 3.55
CA ALA A 394 9.90 16.80 2.10
C ALA A 394 10.14 15.40 1.54
N SER A 395 9.38 15.01 0.54
CA SER A 395 9.56 13.76 -0.18
C SER A 395 9.44 13.98 -1.68
N PHE A 396 10.09 13.13 -2.44
CA PHE A 396 9.98 13.10 -3.89
C PHE A 396 9.86 11.66 -4.38
N GLN A 397 9.25 11.51 -5.53
CA GLN A 397 9.24 10.27 -6.27
C GLN A 397 9.27 10.54 -7.77
N ASN A 398 10.08 9.79 -8.48
CA ASN A 398 10.20 9.79 -9.93
C ASN A 398 9.96 8.39 -10.45
N VAL A 399 9.05 8.25 -11.41
CA VAL A 399 8.72 6.98 -12.05
C VAL A 399 8.88 7.14 -13.55
N ASP A 400 9.71 6.31 -14.14
CA ASP A 400 9.80 6.11 -15.58
C ASP A 400 9.21 4.73 -15.89
N ARG A 401 8.17 4.68 -16.73
CA ARG A 401 7.53 3.46 -17.19
C ARG A 401 7.60 3.38 -18.71
N LYS A 402 8.02 2.22 -19.20
CA LYS A 402 7.78 1.81 -20.57
C LYS A 402 6.73 0.71 -20.54
N SER A 403 5.73 0.82 -21.35
CA SER A 403 4.68 -0.19 -21.43
C SER A 403 4.33 -0.53 -22.87
N TYR A 404 3.88 -1.75 -23.02
CA TYR A 404 3.30 -2.27 -24.24
C TYR A 404 2.03 -3.03 -23.87
N TYR A 405 0.93 -2.72 -24.53
CA TYR A 405 -0.36 -3.40 -24.38
C TYR A 405 -0.94 -3.63 -25.76
N GLY A 406 -0.90 -4.88 -26.25
CA GLY A 406 -1.39 -5.21 -27.60
C GLY A 406 -0.89 -6.57 -28.06
N GLY A 407 -0.91 -6.78 -29.35
CA GLY A 407 -0.47 -8.00 -30.00
C GLY A 407 -0.97 -8.12 -31.42
N LEU A 408 -0.57 -9.20 -32.09
CA LEU A 408 -0.95 -9.51 -33.46
C LEU A 408 -2.37 -10.12 -33.57
N GLY A 409 -3.07 -10.34 -32.44
CA GLY A 409 -4.35 -11.03 -32.43
C GLY A 409 -4.23 -12.45 -33.01
N GLU A 410 -5.07 -12.79 -33.93
CA GLU A 410 -5.10 -14.11 -34.59
C GLU A 410 -4.02 -14.30 -35.67
N LEU A 411 -3.24 -13.27 -36.01
CA LEU A 411 -2.15 -13.39 -36.98
C LEU A 411 -1.09 -14.43 -36.55
N ALA A 412 -0.71 -15.31 -37.42
CA ALA A 412 0.26 -16.34 -37.09
C ALA A 412 1.65 -15.77 -36.83
N THR A 413 2.10 -14.81 -37.64
CA THR A 413 3.41 -14.15 -37.52
C THR A 413 3.37 -12.67 -37.89
N ALA A 414 4.34 -11.90 -37.39
CA ALA A 414 4.54 -10.50 -37.81
C ALA A 414 4.87 -10.37 -39.30
N ALA A 415 5.48 -11.40 -39.93
CA ALA A 415 5.75 -11.41 -41.36
C ALA A 415 4.46 -11.48 -42.19
N ASP A 416 3.46 -12.24 -41.75
CA ASP A 416 2.14 -12.29 -42.38
C ASP A 416 1.44 -10.94 -42.29
N GLY A 417 1.48 -10.28 -41.12
CA GLY A 417 0.95 -8.95 -40.92
C GLY A 417 1.63 -7.90 -41.80
N LEU A 418 2.96 -7.93 -41.93
CA LEU A 418 3.69 -7.03 -42.84
C LEU A 418 3.31 -7.25 -44.29
N LYS A 419 3.09 -8.51 -44.68
CA LYS A 419 2.62 -8.85 -46.03
C LYS A 419 1.21 -8.30 -46.28
N ALA A 420 0.30 -8.47 -45.33
CA ALA A 420 -1.05 -7.92 -45.35
C ALA A 420 -1.04 -6.39 -45.43
N LEU A 421 -0.20 -5.72 -44.67
CA LEU A 421 -0.02 -4.25 -44.68
C LEU A 421 0.42 -3.76 -46.06
N ASN A 422 1.42 -4.40 -46.67
CA ASN A 422 1.89 -4.05 -48.01
C ASN A 422 0.83 -4.30 -49.10
N GLU A 423 0.01 -5.34 -48.96
CA GLU A 423 -1.08 -5.62 -49.88
C GLU A 423 -2.23 -4.63 -49.71
N ALA A 424 -2.58 -4.27 -48.48
CA ALA A 424 -3.57 -3.23 -48.21
C ALA A 424 -3.19 -1.88 -48.84
N TYR A 425 -1.93 -1.47 -48.78
CA TYR A 425 -1.45 -0.26 -49.43
C TYR A 425 -1.53 -0.35 -50.97
N LYS A 426 -1.22 -1.52 -51.55
CA LYS A 426 -1.37 -1.71 -53.00
C LYS A 426 -2.82 -1.65 -53.46
N LEU A 427 -3.75 -2.11 -52.63
CA LEU A 427 -5.18 -2.08 -52.90
C LEU A 427 -5.80 -0.71 -52.57
N GLY A 428 -5.04 0.23 -52.00
CA GLY A 428 -5.51 1.56 -51.61
C GLY A 428 -6.47 1.54 -50.41
N LEU A 429 -6.42 0.49 -49.56
CA LEU A 429 -7.27 0.38 -48.39
C LEU A 429 -6.83 1.38 -47.30
N ASN A 430 -7.78 2.03 -46.66
CA ASN A 430 -7.53 2.91 -45.54
C ASN A 430 -7.47 2.11 -44.23
N LEU A 431 -6.35 2.14 -43.52
CA LEU A 431 -6.19 1.45 -42.21
C LEU A 431 -7.05 2.03 -41.11
N ASP A 432 -7.53 3.27 -41.24
CA ASP A 432 -8.44 3.89 -40.27
C ASP A 432 -9.93 3.67 -40.58
N MET A 433 -10.24 2.73 -41.49
CA MET A 433 -11.61 2.38 -41.90
C MET A 433 -12.37 1.75 -40.70
N SER A 434 -13.62 2.17 -40.49
CA SER A 434 -14.51 1.58 -39.46
C SER A 434 -14.88 0.13 -39.80
N GLU A 435 -15.34 -0.65 -38.83
CA GLU A 435 -15.82 -2.02 -39.04
C GLU A 435 -17.01 -2.06 -40.02
N ASP A 436 -17.94 -1.10 -39.92
CA ASP A 436 -19.10 -1.00 -40.79
C ASP A 436 -18.70 -0.70 -42.26
N ASP A 437 -17.75 0.20 -42.46
CA ASP A 437 -17.21 0.49 -43.78
C ASP A 437 -16.42 -0.69 -44.33
N ALA A 438 -15.62 -1.35 -43.49
CA ALA A 438 -14.87 -2.53 -43.85
C ALA A 438 -15.77 -3.70 -44.27
N ALA A 439 -16.94 -3.84 -43.63
CA ALA A 439 -17.95 -4.88 -44.00
C ALA A 439 -18.51 -4.71 -45.41
N THR A 440 -18.37 -3.52 -46.01
CA THR A 440 -18.78 -3.28 -47.41
C THR A 440 -17.78 -3.76 -48.45
N LEU A 441 -16.55 -4.08 -48.05
CA LEU A 441 -15.47 -4.57 -48.95
C LEU A 441 -15.70 -6.02 -49.35
N PRO A 442 -15.09 -6.49 -50.48
CA PRO A 442 -15.00 -7.93 -50.76
C PRO A 442 -14.31 -8.71 -49.63
N ALA A 443 -14.78 -9.93 -49.35
CA ALA A 443 -14.30 -10.72 -48.22
C ALA A 443 -12.76 -10.89 -48.14
N ASN A 444 -12.07 -11.05 -49.28
CA ASN A 444 -10.61 -11.12 -49.32
C ASN A 444 -9.94 -9.79 -48.94
N GLN A 445 -10.57 -8.64 -49.24
CA GLN A 445 -10.07 -7.34 -48.85
C GLN A 445 -10.37 -7.03 -47.37
N GLN A 446 -11.52 -7.52 -46.87
CA GLN A 446 -11.83 -7.45 -45.45
C GLN A 446 -10.75 -8.15 -44.62
N GLN A 447 -10.38 -9.38 -44.96
CA GLN A 447 -9.33 -10.11 -44.23
C GLN A 447 -7.97 -9.40 -44.37
N THR A 448 -7.60 -8.94 -45.58
CA THR A 448 -6.35 -8.20 -45.79
C THR A 448 -6.31 -6.93 -44.95
N LEU A 449 -7.42 -6.19 -44.85
CA LEU A 449 -7.53 -4.98 -44.07
C LEU A 449 -7.42 -5.30 -42.58
N ALA A 450 -8.15 -6.30 -42.06
CA ALA A 450 -8.10 -6.72 -40.65
C ALA A 450 -6.69 -7.15 -40.23
N ASP A 451 -6.01 -7.97 -41.04
CA ASP A 451 -4.64 -8.41 -40.79
C ASP A 451 -3.65 -7.21 -40.78
N ALA A 452 -3.81 -6.29 -41.72
CA ALA A 452 -2.98 -5.09 -41.83
C ALA A 452 -3.22 -4.15 -40.63
N GLN A 453 -4.47 -3.97 -40.22
CA GLN A 453 -4.84 -3.17 -39.04
C GLN A 453 -4.27 -3.79 -37.75
N ALA A 454 -4.40 -5.12 -37.57
CA ALA A 454 -3.87 -5.81 -36.39
C ALA A 454 -2.34 -5.64 -36.30
N TYR A 455 -1.62 -5.79 -37.41
CA TYR A 455 -0.18 -5.57 -37.45
C TYR A 455 0.20 -4.12 -37.15
N ASP A 456 -0.47 -3.14 -37.76
CA ASP A 456 -0.20 -1.70 -37.52
C ASP A 456 -0.46 -1.32 -36.06
N LYS A 457 -1.59 -1.74 -35.48
CA LYS A 457 -1.90 -1.56 -34.06
C LYS A 457 -0.83 -2.14 -33.15
N ALA A 458 -0.39 -3.39 -33.43
CA ALA A 458 0.67 -4.05 -32.66
C ALA A 458 1.98 -3.24 -32.66
N GLN A 459 2.37 -2.67 -33.82
CA GLN A 459 3.58 -1.84 -33.92
C GLN A 459 3.46 -0.52 -33.13
N ARG A 460 2.25 0.01 -32.97
CA ARG A 460 1.97 1.32 -32.36
C ARG A 460 1.75 1.26 -30.85
N ALA A 461 1.55 0.09 -30.23
CA ALA A 461 1.09 -0.09 -28.85
C ALA A 461 2.13 0.23 -27.75
N TYR A 462 3.22 0.92 -28.07
CA TYR A 462 4.27 1.31 -27.12
C TYR A 462 4.00 2.68 -26.47
N ASN A 463 4.13 2.75 -25.13
CA ASN A 463 3.97 3.97 -24.36
C ASN A 463 5.18 4.24 -23.48
N LEU A 464 5.49 5.52 -23.29
CA LEU A 464 6.48 6.04 -22.34
C LEU A 464 5.78 6.95 -21.35
N THR A 465 5.77 6.58 -20.08
CA THR A 465 5.18 7.39 -19.03
C THR A 465 6.26 7.91 -18.11
N HIS A 466 6.22 9.19 -17.80
CA HIS A 466 7.08 9.84 -16.82
C HIS A 466 6.23 10.53 -15.78
N ASN A 467 6.40 10.16 -14.52
CA ASN A 467 5.66 10.76 -13.40
C ASN A 467 6.65 11.30 -12.36
N ILE A 468 6.40 12.52 -11.92
CA ILE A 468 7.14 13.19 -10.84
C ILE A 468 6.15 13.63 -9.78
N ASN A 469 6.41 13.25 -8.54
CA ASN A 469 5.65 13.66 -7.37
C ASN A 469 6.58 14.32 -6.35
N TYR A 470 6.12 15.42 -5.73
CA TYR A 470 6.75 16.07 -4.58
C TYR A 470 5.71 16.35 -3.52
N ILE A 471 6.08 16.14 -2.26
CA ILE A 471 5.27 16.54 -1.11
C ILE A 471 6.19 17.23 -0.11
N ALA A 472 5.76 18.38 0.37
CA ALA A 472 6.41 19.07 1.49
C ALA A 472 5.35 19.51 2.50
N GLY A 473 5.66 19.36 3.79
CA GLY A 473 4.73 19.73 4.83
C GLY A 473 5.42 19.97 6.16
N ALA A 474 4.65 20.61 7.04
CA ALA A 474 5.05 20.80 8.42
C ALA A 474 3.82 20.64 9.33
N GLN A 475 4.03 20.10 10.50
CA GLN A 475 3.01 20.01 11.54
C GLN A 475 3.58 20.32 12.92
N TYR A 476 2.72 20.81 13.78
CA TYR A 476 3.01 21.03 15.20
C TYR A 476 1.97 20.34 16.07
N VAL A 477 2.44 19.55 17.00
CA VAL A 477 1.62 18.89 18.03
C VAL A 477 1.87 19.57 19.36
N HIS A 478 0.82 19.94 20.06
CA HIS A 478 0.91 20.48 21.43
C HIS A 478 0.02 19.73 22.40
N ASN A 479 0.60 19.22 23.46
CA ASN A 479 -0.11 18.52 24.53
C ASN A 479 -0.40 19.48 25.65
N PHE A 480 -1.68 19.77 25.90
CA PHE A 480 -2.17 20.58 27.01
C PHE A 480 -2.48 19.67 28.19
N ASP A 481 -2.04 20.03 29.40
CA ASP A 481 -2.45 19.33 30.61
C ASP A 481 -3.97 19.42 30.81
N ARG A 482 -4.56 20.53 30.36
CA ARG A 482 -6.01 20.72 30.29
C ARG A 482 -6.33 21.85 29.31
N LEU A 483 -7.20 21.55 28.35
CA LEU A 483 -7.80 22.57 27.49
C LEU A 483 -9.32 22.45 27.64
N TRP A 484 -9.97 23.49 28.17
CA TRP A 484 -11.36 23.52 28.58
C TRP A 484 -11.68 22.49 29.69
N PHE A 485 -12.08 21.26 29.33
CA PHE A 485 -12.62 20.28 30.27
C PHE A 485 -11.73 19.06 30.51
N MET A 486 -10.79 18.75 29.59
CA MET A 486 -9.91 17.58 29.70
C MET A 486 -8.49 17.87 29.20
N PRO A 487 -7.50 17.02 29.54
CA PRO A 487 -6.23 17.00 28.84
C PRO A 487 -6.46 16.85 27.32
N SER A 488 -5.64 17.51 26.50
CA SER A 488 -5.83 17.45 25.07
C SER A 488 -4.53 17.50 24.28
N SER A 489 -4.60 17.01 23.05
CA SER A 489 -3.53 17.08 22.06
C SER A 489 -4.03 17.80 20.82
N LEU A 490 -3.46 18.98 20.54
CA LEU A 490 -3.75 19.77 19.33
C LEU A 490 -2.70 19.44 18.27
N VAL A 491 -3.15 19.11 17.07
CA VAL A 491 -2.31 18.94 15.88
C VAL A 491 -2.74 19.97 14.84
N VAL A 492 -1.79 20.77 14.36
CA VAL A 492 -2.00 21.74 13.27
C VAL A 492 -0.91 21.54 12.24
N GLY A 493 -1.25 21.60 10.97
CA GLY A 493 -0.25 21.44 9.92
C GLY A 493 -0.68 21.97 8.58
N ALA A 494 0.31 22.13 7.70
CA ALA A 494 0.13 22.53 6.33
C ALA A 494 0.96 21.61 5.43
N GLU A 495 0.47 21.36 4.22
CA GLU A 495 1.08 20.45 3.26
C GLU A 495 0.87 20.99 1.85
N TYR A 496 1.86 20.82 1.01
CA TYR A 496 1.78 21.08 -0.42
C TYR A 496 2.21 19.83 -1.17
N SER A 497 1.40 19.40 -2.12
CA SER A 497 1.72 18.31 -3.03
C SER A 497 1.67 18.77 -4.48
N TYR A 498 2.59 18.21 -5.26
CA TYR A 498 2.67 18.40 -6.71
C TYR A 498 2.80 17.03 -7.36
N ASP A 499 1.98 16.74 -8.34
CA ASP A 499 2.05 15.56 -9.17
C ASP A 499 1.99 15.94 -10.64
N ARG A 500 2.87 15.38 -11.45
CA ARG A 500 2.89 15.56 -12.89
C ARG A 500 3.11 14.24 -13.58
N ILE A 501 2.17 13.82 -14.38
CA ILE A 501 2.28 12.68 -15.25
C ILE A 501 2.31 13.12 -16.71
N LYS A 502 3.22 12.53 -17.48
CA LYS A 502 3.29 12.62 -18.93
C LYS A 502 3.27 11.21 -19.49
N ASP A 503 2.29 10.93 -20.32
CA ASP A 503 2.16 9.67 -21.02
C ASP A 503 2.24 9.93 -22.52
N HIS A 504 3.24 9.33 -23.17
CA HIS A 504 3.51 9.47 -24.57
C HIS A 504 3.28 8.13 -25.28
N SER A 505 2.24 8.02 -26.06
CA SER A 505 2.01 6.92 -26.97
C SER A 505 2.83 7.11 -28.24
N LEU A 506 3.86 6.28 -28.40
CA LEU A 506 4.89 6.47 -29.43
C LEU A 506 4.33 6.28 -30.83
N GLY A 507 3.55 5.22 -31.05
CA GLY A 507 3.01 4.89 -32.37
C GLY A 507 1.95 5.87 -32.86
N TYR A 508 1.22 6.51 -31.94
CA TYR A 508 0.19 7.50 -32.26
C TYR A 508 0.69 8.94 -32.13
N ASN A 509 1.98 9.14 -31.76
CA ASN A 509 2.61 10.44 -31.53
C ASN A 509 1.75 11.39 -30.67
N SER A 510 1.04 10.83 -29.71
CA SER A 510 0.11 11.55 -28.87
C SER A 510 0.62 11.63 -27.43
N LEU A 511 0.51 12.82 -26.84
CA LEU A 511 0.98 13.15 -25.51
C LEU A 511 -0.20 13.53 -24.63
N MET A 512 -0.36 12.82 -23.52
CA MET A 512 -1.21 13.23 -22.41
C MET A 512 -0.34 13.82 -21.31
N GLU A 513 -0.71 14.99 -20.80
CA GLU A 513 -0.06 15.60 -19.64
C GLU A 513 -1.11 16.00 -18.61
N GLN A 514 -0.95 15.52 -17.37
CA GLN A 514 -1.74 15.92 -16.23
C GLN A 514 -0.85 16.53 -15.16
N ARG A 515 -1.29 17.66 -14.58
CA ARG A 515 -0.62 18.34 -13.47
C ARG A 515 -1.63 18.58 -12.37
N VAL A 516 -1.29 18.12 -11.17
CA VAL A 516 -2.08 18.29 -9.97
C VAL A 516 -1.26 19.03 -8.93
N ASN A 517 -1.84 20.10 -8.36
CA ASN A 517 -1.27 20.85 -7.25
C ASN A 517 -2.33 20.94 -6.15
N ILE A 518 -1.96 20.58 -4.92
CA ILE A 518 -2.86 20.66 -3.78
C ILE A 518 -2.15 21.37 -2.64
N GLY A 519 -2.68 22.53 -2.24
CA GLY A 519 -2.30 23.21 -1.01
C GLY A 519 -3.31 22.87 0.09
N SER A 520 -2.82 22.47 1.25
CA SER A 520 -3.65 21.93 2.32
C SER A 520 -3.32 22.53 3.66
N PHE A 521 -4.36 22.74 4.47
CA PHE A 521 -4.25 23.09 5.87
C PHE A 521 -5.14 22.13 6.69
N PHE A 522 -4.62 21.59 7.77
CA PHE A 522 -5.38 20.70 8.64
C PHE A 522 -5.19 21.06 10.12
N ALA A 523 -6.24 20.88 10.88
CA ALA A 523 -6.22 21.04 12.33
C ALA A 523 -7.14 20.02 12.99
N GLN A 524 -6.70 19.48 14.11
CA GLN A 524 -7.52 18.60 14.96
C GLN A 524 -7.13 18.74 16.41
N ASN A 525 -8.09 18.55 17.30
CA ASN A 525 -7.86 18.45 18.73
C ASN A 525 -8.51 17.18 19.29
N GLU A 526 -7.76 16.45 20.09
CA GLU A 526 -8.22 15.26 20.78
C GLU A 526 -8.22 15.54 22.29
N TRP A 527 -9.40 15.62 22.90
CA TRP A 527 -9.59 15.64 24.35
C TRP A 527 -9.69 14.21 24.82
N LYS A 528 -8.84 13.79 25.76
CA LYS A 528 -8.86 12.42 26.24
C LYS A 528 -8.50 12.26 27.71
N ASN A 529 -9.12 11.26 28.33
CA ASN A 529 -8.76 10.70 29.63
C ASN A 529 -8.84 9.17 29.56
N ALA A 530 -8.75 8.49 30.72
CA ALA A 530 -8.82 7.02 30.77
C ALA A 530 -10.14 6.45 30.19
N HIS A 531 -11.26 7.15 30.35
CA HIS A 531 -12.59 6.64 29.95
C HIS A 531 -13.11 7.24 28.65
N TRP A 532 -12.83 8.51 28.37
CA TRP A 532 -13.40 9.24 27.25
C TRP A 532 -12.33 9.78 26.31
N GLY A 533 -12.62 9.78 25.03
CA GLY A 533 -11.87 10.51 24.02
C GLY A 533 -12.81 11.15 23.01
N LEU A 534 -12.63 12.45 22.75
CA LEU A 534 -13.34 13.20 21.72
C LEU A 534 -12.31 13.83 20.80
N LEU A 535 -12.34 13.48 19.53
CA LEU A 535 -11.53 14.12 18.51
C LEU A 535 -12.43 14.89 17.56
N LEU A 536 -12.10 16.16 17.38
CA LEU A 536 -12.69 17.03 16.35
C LEU A 536 -11.57 17.53 15.46
N GLY A 537 -11.75 17.41 14.15
CA GLY A 537 -10.77 17.83 13.18
C GLY A 537 -11.32 18.08 11.80
N GLY A 538 -10.51 18.68 10.97
CA GLY A 538 -10.83 18.92 9.59
C GLY A 538 -9.61 19.34 8.78
N ARG A 539 -9.75 19.23 7.47
CA ARG A 539 -8.77 19.64 6.48
C ARG A 539 -9.43 20.49 5.41
N LEU A 540 -8.74 21.53 5.01
CA LEU A 540 -9.08 22.39 3.88
C LEU A 540 -8.05 22.16 2.78
N ASP A 541 -8.52 21.77 1.60
CA ASP A 541 -7.70 21.53 0.43
C ASP A 541 -8.06 22.51 -0.67
N LYS A 542 -7.06 23.13 -1.30
CA LYS A 542 -7.18 23.85 -2.56
C LYS A 542 -6.49 23.08 -3.67
N HIS A 543 -7.32 22.49 -4.52
CA HIS A 543 -6.88 21.72 -5.69
C HIS A 543 -6.92 22.63 -6.93
N ASN A 544 -5.91 22.52 -7.84
CA ASN A 544 -5.85 23.38 -9.03
C ASN A 544 -6.99 23.12 -10.03
N LEU A 545 -7.54 21.91 -10.09
CA LEU A 545 -8.64 21.54 -10.99
C LEU A 545 -10.02 21.84 -10.41
N ILE A 546 -10.11 22.33 -9.16
CA ILE A 546 -11.38 22.61 -8.47
C ILE A 546 -11.41 24.07 -8.06
N SER A 547 -12.50 24.76 -8.42
CA SER A 547 -12.63 26.22 -8.22
C SER A 547 -12.76 26.62 -6.74
N HIS A 548 -13.41 25.79 -5.92
CA HIS A 548 -13.68 26.06 -4.50
C HIS A 548 -12.70 25.34 -3.57
N LEU A 549 -12.74 25.71 -2.29
CA LEU A 549 -12.04 24.99 -1.21
C LEU A 549 -12.82 23.74 -0.83
N ILE A 550 -12.11 22.62 -0.65
CA ILE A 550 -12.69 21.35 -0.22
C ILE A 550 -12.49 21.22 1.28
N PHE A 551 -13.58 21.04 2.01
CA PHE A 551 -13.53 20.77 3.44
C PHE A 551 -13.83 19.30 3.73
N SER A 552 -12.93 18.64 4.48
CA SER A 552 -13.03 17.23 4.92
C SER A 552 -13.11 17.21 6.45
N PRO A 553 -14.30 17.08 7.04
CA PRO A 553 -14.48 17.01 8.49
C PRO A 553 -14.21 15.63 9.05
N ARG A 554 -13.90 15.57 10.36
CA ARG A 554 -13.73 14.34 11.13
C ARG A 554 -14.19 14.52 12.56
N VAL A 555 -14.96 13.55 13.07
CA VAL A 555 -15.42 13.48 14.45
C VAL A 555 -15.28 12.04 14.95
N ASN A 556 -14.61 11.86 16.08
CA ASN A 556 -14.48 10.54 16.70
C ASN A 556 -14.83 10.65 18.20
N LEU A 557 -15.62 9.72 18.67
CA LEU A 557 -15.95 9.55 20.08
C LEU A 557 -15.49 8.16 20.53
N ARG A 558 -14.71 8.10 21.59
CA ARG A 558 -14.26 6.87 22.24
C ARG A 558 -14.78 6.83 23.67
N TYR A 559 -15.26 5.67 24.08
CA TYR A 559 -15.69 5.39 25.47
C TYR A 559 -15.09 4.05 25.94
N ASN A 560 -14.31 4.11 27.00
CA ASN A 560 -13.67 2.98 27.64
C ASN A 560 -14.26 2.80 29.05
N PRO A 561 -15.34 2.02 29.24
CA PRO A 561 -15.88 1.75 30.59
C PRO A 561 -14.87 1.02 31.47
N THR A 562 -14.01 0.23 30.86
CA THR A 562 -12.89 -0.46 31.51
C THR A 562 -11.64 -0.38 30.63
N PRO A 563 -10.44 -0.66 31.15
CA PRO A 563 -9.23 -0.73 30.33
C PRO A 563 -9.28 -1.78 29.20
N ASN A 564 -10.18 -2.76 29.34
CA ASN A 564 -10.32 -3.89 28.44
C ASN A 564 -11.52 -3.80 27.48
N THR A 565 -12.25 -2.70 27.50
CA THR A 565 -13.46 -2.52 26.67
C THR A 565 -13.44 -1.14 26.04
N ASN A 566 -13.46 -1.08 24.72
CA ASN A 566 -13.45 0.18 23.98
C ASN A 566 -14.65 0.21 23.03
N PHE A 567 -15.43 1.27 23.11
CA PHE A 567 -16.45 1.62 22.13
C PHE A 567 -15.99 2.84 21.36
N ARG A 568 -16.19 2.85 20.04
CA ARG A 568 -15.84 4.00 19.19
C ARG A 568 -16.96 4.29 18.21
N LEU A 569 -17.21 5.59 18.01
CA LEU A 569 -18.08 6.11 16.95
C LEU A 569 -17.24 7.06 16.11
N THR A 570 -17.30 6.90 14.80
CA THR A 570 -16.49 7.68 13.86
C THR A 570 -17.37 8.24 12.75
N TYR A 571 -17.17 9.50 12.44
CA TYR A 571 -17.63 10.13 11.22
C TYR A 571 -16.45 10.78 10.51
N ALA A 572 -16.32 10.57 9.21
CA ALA A 572 -15.31 11.23 8.39
C ALA A 572 -15.84 11.52 6.99
N GLY A 573 -15.57 12.73 6.51
CA GLY A 573 -15.73 13.12 5.12
C GLY A 573 -14.49 12.77 4.30
N GLY A 574 -14.68 12.35 3.04
CA GLY A 574 -13.61 12.11 2.10
C GLY A 574 -13.91 12.72 0.74
N PHE A 575 -12.87 12.90 -0.09
CA PHE A 575 -13.03 13.34 -1.46
C PHE A 575 -11.98 12.73 -2.38
N ARG A 576 -12.29 12.69 -3.67
CA ARG A 576 -11.37 12.38 -4.76
C ARG A 576 -11.52 13.44 -5.85
N ALA A 577 -10.39 13.98 -6.29
CA ALA A 577 -10.38 15.02 -7.31
C ALA A 577 -10.51 14.43 -8.73
N PRO A 578 -11.07 15.18 -9.68
CA PRO A 578 -11.09 14.77 -11.08
C PRO A 578 -9.67 14.60 -11.62
N GLN A 579 -9.45 13.51 -12.33
CA GLN A 579 -8.19 13.26 -13.03
C GLN A 579 -8.44 12.50 -14.34
N ALA A 580 -7.67 12.84 -15.35
CA ALA A 580 -7.77 12.19 -16.67
C ALA A 580 -7.09 10.83 -16.68
N PHE A 581 -5.97 10.69 -15.96
CA PHE A 581 -5.26 9.42 -15.81
C PHE A 581 -5.69 8.73 -14.51
N ASP A 582 -6.10 7.48 -14.62
CA ASP A 582 -6.55 6.64 -13.50
C ASP A 582 -6.11 5.19 -13.68
N GLU A 583 -6.21 4.39 -12.61
CA GLU A 583 -5.82 2.97 -12.59
C GLU A 583 -6.55 2.14 -13.64
N ASP A 584 -7.81 2.48 -13.94
CA ASP A 584 -8.65 1.72 -14.86
C ASP A 584 -8.21 1.82 -16.33
N LEU A 585 -7.42 2.82 -16.68
CA LEU A 585 -7.02 3.05 -18.07
C LEU A 585 -6.09 1.98 -18.63
N HIS A 586 -5.27 1.31 -17.80
CA HIS A 586 -4.33 0.34 -18.32
C HIS A 586 -5.01 -0.98 -18.75
N THR A 587 -6.12 -1.37 -18.09
CA THR A 587 -6.88 -2.58 -18.47
C THR A 587 -7.66 -2.42 -19.76
N ARG A 588 -8.04 -1.18 -20.09
CA ARG A 588 -8.79 -0.87 -21.32
C ARG A 588 -7.94 -0.75 -22.59
N ILE A 589 -6.61 -0.69 -22.44
CA ILE A 589 -5.67 -0.54 -23.56
C ILE A 589 -5.16 -1.91 -24.05
N ALA A 590 -5.60 -3.01 -23.43
CA ALA A 590 -5.10 -4.37 -23.71
C ALA A 590 -5.26 -4.80 -25.18
N ASP A 591 -6.24 -4.24 -25.91
CA ASP A 591 -6.51 -4.54 -27.33
C ASP A 591 -5.65 -3.72 -28.31
N GLY A 592 -4.68 -2.94 -27.81
CA GLY A 592 -3.88 -2.05 -28.65
C GLY A 592 -4.62 -0.77 -29.07
N ASP A 593 -5.91 -0.65 -28.79
CA ASP A 593 -6.69 0.55 -29.03
C ASP A 593 -6.39 1.63 -27.99
N ARG A 594 -6.25 2.85 -28.45
CA ARG A 594 -5.99 3.97 -27.57
C ARG A 594 -7.29 4.66 -27.17
N VAL A 595 -7.45 4.88 -25.85
CA VAL A 595 -8.54 5.67 -25.29
C VAL A 595 -7.98 6.97 -24.73
N LYS A 596 -8.58 8.11 -25.12
CA LYS A 596 -8.29 9.45 -24.60
C LYS A 596 -9.44 9.86 -23.70
N ILE A 597 -9.16 10.11 -22.42
CA ILE A 597 -10.17 10.56 -21.47
C ILE A 597 -10.29 12.07 -21.49
N ALA A 598 -11.45 12.58 -21.88
CA ALA A 598 -11.87 13.96 -21.73
C ALA A 598 -12.59 14.13 -20.38
N LEU A 599 -12.38 15.26 -19.71
CA LEU A 599 -13.12 15.59 -18.50
C LEU A 599 -14.34 16.43 -18.86
N ALA A 600 -15.54 16.07 -18.37
CA ALA A 600 -16.76 16.84 -18.55
C ALA A 600 -16.58 18.24 -17.95
N LYS A 601 -17.15 19.25 -18.60
CA LYS A 601 -16.99 20.68 -18.21
C LYS A 601 -17.54 20.99 -16.81
N ASP A 602 -18.53 20.23 -16.37
CA ASP A 602 -19.22 20.35 -15.07
C ASP A 602 -18.76 19.29 -14.06
N LEU A 603 -17.68 18.58 -14.37
CA LEU A 603 -17.15 17.51 -13.52
C LEU A 603 -16.78 18.05 -12.13
N LYS A 604 -17.37 17.45 -11.10
CA LYS A 604 -17.17 17.76 -9.69
C LYS A 604 -16.34 16.65 -9.05
N GLU A 605 -15.72 16.98 -7.91
CA GLU A 605 -15.08 15.98 -7.09
C GLU A 605 -16.07 14.91 -6.57
N GLU A 606 -15.62 13.69 -6.46
CA GLU A 606 -16.34 12.66 -5.69
C GLU A 606 -16.27 13.00 -4.21
N ARG A 607 -17.36 12.79 -3.48
CA ARG A 607 -17.44 13.02 -2.03
C ARG A 607 -17.99 11.81 -1.31
N SER A 608 -17.40 11.51 -0.16
CA SER A 608 -17.88 10.44 0.72
C SER A 608 -18.26 10.96 2.10
N HIS A 609 -19.22 10.25 2.70
CA HIS A 609 -19.58 10.33 4.10
C HIS A 609 -19.50 8.93 4.68
N SER A 610 -18.54 8.71 5.57
CA SER A 610 -18.29 7.42 6.20
C SER A 610 -18.63 7.48 7.68
N PHE A 611 -19.38 6.51 8.16
CA PHE A 611 -19.74 6.29 9.55
C PHE A 611 -19.27 4.92 9.98
N SER A 612 -18.70 4.78 11.16
CA SER A 612 -18.45 3.47 11.76
C SER A 612 -18.70 3.48 13.26
N ALA A 613 -19.12 2.32 13.76
CA ALA A 613 -19.29 2.05 15.18
C ALA A 613 -18.56 0.74 15.50
N SER A 614 -17.74 0.73 16.55
CA SER A 614 -17.00 -0.49 16.92
C SER A 614 -17.02 -0.76 18.42
N ALA A 615 -16.93 -2.05 18.74
CA ALA A 615 -16.69 -2.58 20.08
C ALA A 615 -15.44 -3.46 20.02
N ASP A 616 -14.46 -3.15 20.88
CA ASP A 616 -13.17 -3.82 20.94
C ASP A 616 -12.97 -4.34 22.37
N LEU A 617 -13.07 -5.66 22.53
CA LEU A 617 -13.19 -6.36 23.81
C LEU A 617 -11.96 -7.23 24.04
N TYR A 618 -11.31 -7.03 25.15
CA TYR A 618 -10.16 -7.83 25.59
C TYR A 618 -10.53 -8.62 26.82
N LYS A 619 -10.18 -9.90 26.85
CA LYS A 619 -10.42 -10.74 28.04
C LYS A 619 -9.35 -11.82 28.15
N SER A 620 -8.87 -12.04 29.37
CA SER A 620 -8.00 -13.16 29.68
C SER A 620 -8.80 -14.24 30.43
N PHE A 621 -8.65 -15.48 29.98
CA PHE A 621 -9.21 -16.69 30.60
C PHE A 621 -8.06 -17.59 31.03
N GLY A 622 -7.57 -17.43 32.26
CA GLY A 622 -6.35 -18.09 32.69
C GLY A 622 -5.15 -17.63 31.88
N THR A 623 -4.51 -18.57 31.18
CA THR A 623 -3.36 -18.30 30.30
C THR A 623 -3.74 -17.86 28.89
N VAL A 624 -5.02 -17.94 28.53
CA VAL A 624 -5.50 -17.54 27.21
C VAL A 624 -5.85 -16.08 27.18
N GLN A 625 -5.17 -15.30 26.36
CA GLN A 625 -5.53 -13.91 26.06
C GLN A 625 -6.42 -13.87 24.82
N THR A 626 -7.51 -13.10 24.87
CA THR A 626 -8.43 -12.96 23.74
C THR A 626 -8.74 -11.49 23.43
N ASN A 627 -8.93 -11.21 22.15
CA ASN A 627 -9.48 -9.95 21.67
C ASN A 627 -10.58 -10.24 20.65
N VAL A 628 -11.69 -9.54 20.77
CA VAL A 628 -12.79 -9.56 19.80
C VAL A 628 -13.09 -8.13 19.40
N LEU A 629 -12.99 -7.84 18.12
CA LEU A 629 -13.36 -6.58 17.51
C LEU A 629 -14.59 -6.79 16.62
N ILE A 630 -15.61 -5.99 16.84
CA ILE A 630 -16.82 -5.91 16.00
C ILE A 630 -16.91 -4.48 15.51
N GLU A 631 -17.03 -4.29 14.19
CA GLU A 631 -17.16 -2.97 13.58
C GLU A 631 -18.28 -2.99 12.53
N GLY A 632 -19.32 -2.16 12.73
CA GLY A 632 -20.29 -1.82 11.71
C GLY A 632 -19.83 -0.58 10.94
N PHE A 633 -19.98 -0.57 9.62
CA PHE A 633 -19.61 0.55 8.78
C PHE A 633 -20.69 0.88 7.74
N TYR A 634 -20.74 2.16 7.37
CA TYR A 634 -21.61 2.70 6.32
C TYR A 634 -20.86 3.82 5.60
N THR A 635 -20.72 3.72 4.27
CA THR A 635 -20.12 4.75 3.42
C THR A 635 -21.07 5.09 2.27
N ARG A 636 -21.37 6.37 2.13
CA ARG A 636 -22.11 6.93 1.00
C ARG A 636 -21.17 7.70 0.10
N LEU A 637 -21.10 7.32 -1.17
CA LEU A 637 -20.40 8.03 -2.24
C LEU A 637 -21.39 8.87 -3.04
N ASN A 638 -20.99 10.10 -3.35
CA ASN A 638 -21.73 11.03 -4.20
C ASN A 638 -20.83 11.46 -5.34
N ASN A 639 -21.44 11.77 -6.51
CA ASN A 639 -20.74 12.25 -7.70
C ASN A 639 -19.64 11.27 -8.16
N MET A 640 -19.90 9.98 -8.08
CA MET A 640 -18.93 8.94 -8.46
C MET A 640 -18.53 9.13 -9.93
N PHE A 641 -17.25 8.94 -10.26
CA PHE A 641 -16.79 9.05 -11.62
C PHE A 641 -17.21 7.82 -12.42
N ALA A 642 -17.71 8.08 -13.61
CA ALA A 642 -18.01 7.11 -14.65
C ALA A 642 -17.46 7.62 -15.99
N THR A 643 -17.29 6.74 -16.94
CA THR A 643 -16.90 7.06 -18.32
C THR A 643 -18.02 6.70 -19.27
N ARG A 644 -18.18 7.47 -20.35
CA ARG A 644 -19.10 7.17 -21.45
C ARG A 644 -18.42 7.46 -22.78
N LYS A 645 -18.75 6.70 -23.80
CA LYS A 645 -18.36 7.03 -25.17
C LYS A 645 -19.00 8.38 -25.55
N LEU A 646 -18.27 9.26 -26.20
CA LEU A 646 -18.86 10.42 -26.86
C LEU A 646 -19.52 9.91 -28.13
N ALA A 647 -20.73 10.45 -28.48
CA ALA A 647 -21.52 10.00 -29.58
C ALA A 647 -20.66 9.78 -30.85
N ASP A 648 -20.87 8.65 -31.48
CA ASP A 648 -20.32 8.17 -32.76
C ASP A 648 -18.83 8.49 -32.99
N ASP A 649 -17.97 7.63 -32.47
CA ASP A 649 -16.55 7.46 -32.88
C ASP A 649 -15.73 8.73 -33.06
N VAL A 650 -15.77 9.61 -32.06
CA VAL A 650 -14.86 10.78 -32.02
C VAL A 650 -13.42 10.26 -31.83
N ILE A 651 -12.72 10.11 -32.97
CA ILE A 651 -11.29 9.80 -32.97
C ILE A 651 -10.52 11.12 -33.02
N ILE A 652 -9.72 11.40 -31.99
CA ILE A 652 -8.79 12.54 -31.97
C ILE A 652 -7.37 11.99 -31.87
N ASP A 653 -6.53 12.33 -32.83
CA ASP A 653 -5.15 11.88 -32.94
C ASP A 653 -5.04 10.33 -32.94
N GLY A 654 -5.95 9.63 -33.62
CA GLY A 654 -5.97 8.17 -33.69
C GLY A 654 -6.40 7.46 -32.39
N ALA A 655 -6.98 8.19 -31.44
CA ALA A 655 -7.49 7.66 -30.17
C ALA A 655 -9.01 7.83 -30.07
N ARG A 656 -9.71 6.80 -29.62
CA ARG A 656 -11.13 6.90 -29.23
C ARG A 656 -11.25 7.84 -28.02
N VAL A 657 -12.22 8.75 -28.05
CA VAL A 657 -12.43 9.70 -26.92
C VAL A 657 -13.60 9.25 -26.07
N GLU A 658 -13.34 9.06 -24.78
CA GLU A 658 -14.37 8.85 -23.76
C GLU A 658 -14.45 10.06 -22.84
N GLU A 659 -15.63 10.39 -22.35
CA GLU A 659 -15.83 11.49 -21.40
C GLU A 659 -16.00 10.95 -19.98
N ARG A 660 -15.21 11.46 -19.04
CA ARG A 660 -15.40 11.22 -17.61
C ARG A 660 -16.41 12.23 -17.07
N PHE A 661 -17.46 11.72 -16.42
CA PHE A 661 -18.56 12.51 -15.85
C PHE A 661 -18.92 11.99 -14.44
N ASN A 662 -19.82 12.71 -13.74
CA ASN A 662 -20.31 12.28 -12.44
C ASN A 662 -21.59 11.44 -12.56
N SER A 663 -21.58 10.21 -12.06
CA SER A 663 -22.74 9.36 -11.89
C SER A 663 -23.45 9.61 -10.55
N ASN A 664 -24.52 8.86 -10.26
CA ASN A 664 -25.34 9.02 -9.06
C ASN A 664 -24.67 8.59 -7.77
N GLY A 665 -23.55 7.84 -7.85
CA GLY A 665 -22.78 7.35 -6.72
C GLY A 665 -23.31 6.03 -6.15
N ALA A 666 -22.67 5.60 -5.03
CA ALA A 666 -22.87 4.29 -4.45
C ALA A 666 -23.06 4.35 -2.93
N THR A 667 -23.53 3.25 -2.37
CA THR A 667 -23.62 3.03 -0.92
C THR A 667 -23.02 1.67 -0.59
N VAL A 668 -22.13 1.67 0.40
CA VAL A 668 -21.51 0.45 0.92
C VAL A 668 -21.70 0.38 2.42
N TYR A 669 -22.14 -0.75 2.94
CA TYR A 669 -22.30 -0.97 4.37
C TYR A 669 -22.06 -2.43 4.72
N GLY A 670 -21.68 -2.68 5.97
CA GLY A 670 -21.39 -4.04 6.41
C GLY A 670 -20.91 -4.13 7.84
N ILE A 671 -20.42 -5.33 8.18
CA ILE A 671 -19.88 -5.67 9.49
C ILE A 671 -18.53 -6.38 9.29
N ASN A 672 -17.52 -5.91 10.01
CA ASN A 672 -16.24 -6.57 10.16
C ASN A 672 -16.18 -7.23 11.54
N LEU A 673 -15.78 -8.50 11.59
CA LEU A 673 -15.52 -9.25 12.81
C LEU A 673 -14.05 -9.66 12.82
N GLU A 674 -13.36 -9.49 13.92
CA GLU A 674 -12.00 -10.00 14.12
C GLU A 674 -11.92 -10.65 15.49
N GLY A 675 -11.34 -11.85 15.55
CA GLY A 675 -11.02 -12.55 16.76
C GLY A 675 -9.53 -12.88 16.83
N LYS A 676 -8.90 -12.59 17.95
CA LYS A 676 -7.53 -13.00 18.25
C LYS A 676 -7.54 -13.81 19.56
N ALA A 677 -6.81 -14.90 19.58
CA ALA A 677 -6.59 -15.69 20.77
C ALA A 677 -5.14 -16.15 20.84
N SER A 678 -4.52 -15.99 22.00
CA SER A 678 -3.17 -16.44 22.25
C SER A 678 -3.15 -17.32 23.48
N LEU A 679 -2.65 -18.56 23.33
CA LEU A 679 -2.42 -19.50 24.40
C LEU A 679 -0.96 -19.39 24.82
N SER A 680 -0.61 -18.33 25.55
CA SER A 680 0.78 -18.00 25.86
C SER A 680 1.60 -17.91 24.54
N SER A 681 2.90 -18.13 24.56
CA SER A 681 3.75 -18.20 23.35
C SER A 681 3.55 -19.47 22.52
N TRP A 682 2.76 -20.45 23.03
CA TRP A 682 2.63 -21.78 22.42
C TRP A 682 1.73 -21.79 21.17
N ALA A 683 0.61 -21.04 21.17
CA ALA A 683 -0.30 -21.01 20.04
C ALA A 683 -0.97 -19.64 19.91
N GLN A 684 -1.10 -19.18 18.68
CA GLN A 684 -1.78 -17.93 18.32
C GLN A 684 -2.76 -18.20 17.19
N LEU A 685 -4.00 -17.74 17.39
CA LEU A 685 -5.07 -17.80 16.39
C LEU A 685 -5.55 -16.38 16.12
N GLN A 686 -5.66 -16.03 14.86
CA GLN A 686 -6.35 -14.82 14.41
C GLN A 686 -7.31 -15.19 13.28
N ALA A 687 -8.51 -14.67 13.32
CA ALA A 687 -9.50 -14.86 12.26
C ALA A 687 -10.28 -13.56 12.05
N GLY A 688 -10.60 -13.27 10.81
CA GLY A 688 -11.42 -12.13 10.43
C GLY A 688 -12.48 -12.53 9.41
N PHE A 689 -13.65 -11.91 9.52
CA PHE A 689 -14.76 -12.12 8.60
C PHE A 689 -15.44 -10.80 8.31
N THR A 690 -15.78 -10.56 7.06
CA THR A 690 -16.52 -9.39 6.59
C THR A 690 -17.77 -9.83 5.87
N TRP A 691 -18.90 -9.25 6.27
CA TRP A 691 -20.13 -9.24 5.51
C TRP A 691 -20.42 -7.82 5.06
N GLN A 692 -20.76 -7.63 3.78
CA GLN A 692 -21.01 -6.30 3.21
C GLN A 692 -22.04 -6.33 2.09
N SER A 693 -22.59 -5.16 1.79
CA SER A 693 -23.40 -4.91 0.62
C SER A 693 -22.94 -3.64 -0.07
N SER A 694 -22.57 -3.74 -1.35
CA SER A 694 -22.03 -2.65 -2.16
C SER A 694 -22.92 -2.44 -3.37
N ARG A 695 -23.59 -1.27 -3.46
CA ARG A 695 -24.59 -1.01 -4.48
C ARG A 695 -24.55 0.42 -5.01
N TYR A 696 -24.72 0.58 -6.31
CA TYR A 696 -25.07 1.87 -6.91
C TYR A 696 -26.43 2.33 -6.39
N ARG A 697 -26.61 3.63 -6.23
CA ARG A 697 -27.89 4.19 -5.79
C ARG A 697 -28.96 4.10 -6.86
N GLN A 698 -28.58 4.17 -8.13
CA GLN A 698 -29.37 3.88 -9.31
C GLN A 698 -28.65 2.81 -10.12
N ALA A 699 -29.35 2.15 -11.02
CA ALA A 699 -28.68 1.24 -11.95
C ALA A 699 -27.76 2.04 -12.86
N GLU A 700 -26.52 1.59 -12.98
CA GLU A 700 -25.48 2.19 -13.83
C GLU A 700 -25.16 1.24 -14.98
N GLU A 701 -24.91 1.78 -16.13
CA GLU A 701 -24.37 1.05 -17.27
C GLU A 701 -22.91 0.67 -16.99
N TRP A 702 -22.54 -0.58 -17.22
CA TRP A 702 -21.20 -1.08 -16.90
C TRP A 702 -20.37 -1.37 -18.15
N ASP A 703 -21.04 -1.70 -19.28
CA ASP A 703 -20.41 -1.96 -20.56
C ASP A 703 -21.39 -1.66 -21.69
N ASP A 704 -20.94 -0.94 -22.72
CA ASP A 704 -21.75 -0.55 -23.88
C ASP A 704 -22.12 -1.78 -24.75
N ASP A 705 -21.24 -2.79 -24.80
CA ASP A 705 -21.41 -4.03 -25.55
C ASP A 705 -22.16 -5.11 -24.76
N ALA A 706 -22.70 -4.77 -23.59
CA ALA A 706 -23.42 -5.72 -22.76
C ALA A 706 -24.78 -6.13 -23.37
N ALA A 707 -25.14 -7.40 -23.21
CA ALA A 707 -26.45 -7.91 -23.57
C ALA A 707 -27.55 -7.09 -22.86
N PRO A 708 -28.73 -6.86 -23.49
CA PRO A 708 -29.77 -5.96 -22.97
C PRO A 708 -30.17 -6.21 -21.50
N GLU A 709 -30.21 -7.48 -21.08
CA GLU A 709 -30.51 -7.90 -19.70
C GLU A 709 -29.38 -7.60 -18.71
N PHE A 710 -28.14 -7.43 -19.18
CA PHE A 710 -26.97 -7.13 -18.38
C PHE A 710 -26.46 -5.71 -18.55
N LYS A 711 -27.10 -4.88 -19.38
CA LYS A 711 -26.62 -3.53 -19.71
C LYS A 711 -26.48 -2.63 -18.49
N THR A 712 -27.35 -2.78 -17.52
CA THR A 712 -27.30 -2.00 -16.29
C THR A 712 -27.27 -2.88 -15.04
N THR A 713 -26.57 -2.43 -14.01
CA THR A 713 -26.52 -3.11 -12.71
C THR A 713 -26.62 -2.13 -11.55
N LYS A 714 -27.23 -2.60 -10.44
CA LYS A 714 -27.16 -1.90 -9.14
C LYS A 714 -26.05 -2.42 -8.25
N ARG A 715 -25.32 -3.47 -8.64
CA ARG A 715 -24.24 -4.03 -7.82
C ARG A 715 -22.91 -3.43 -8.27
N LEU A 716 -22.07 -3.12 -7.30
CA LEU A 716 -20.65 -2.91 -7.60
C LEU A 716 -20.07 -4.27 -7.96
N LEU A 717 -19.57 -4.39 -9.20
CA LEU A 717 -18.96 -5.61 -9.67
C LEU A 717 -17.65 -5.91 -8.94
N ARG A 718 -17.17 -7.16 -8.98
CA ARG A 718 -15.95 -7.65 -8.31
C ARG A 718 -15.96 -7.47 -6.79
N THR A 719 -17.14 -7.35 -6.17
CA THR A 719 -17.28 -7.09 -4.73
C THR A 719 -18.07 -8.23 -4.09
N PRO A 720 -17.43 -9.20 -3.43
CA PRO A 720 -18.13 -10.29 -2.75
C PRO A 720 -18.89 -9.77 -1.53
N ASP A 721 -20.07 -10.34 -1.28
CA ASP A 721 -20.87 -10.00 -0.09
C ASP A 721 -20.21 -10.55 1.21
N THR A 722 -19.36 -11.57 1.10
CA THR A 722 -18.66 -12.20 2.23
C THR A 722 -17.22 -12.55 1.89
N TYR A 723 -16.29 -12.29 2.80
CA TYR A 723 -14.92 -12.74 2.71
C TYR A 723 -14.27 -12.78 4.10
N GLY A 724 -13.12 -13.43 4.20
CA GLY A 724 -12.45 -13.53 5.49
C GLY A 724 -11.15 -14.29 5.42
N TYR A 725 -10.52 -14.43 6.57
CA TYR A 725 -9.25 -15.10 6.71
C TYR A 725 -9.09 -15.74 8.08
N PHE A 726 -8.14 -16.64 8.19
CA PHE A 726 -7.63 -17.08 9.48
C PHE A 726 -6.13 -17.38 9.40
N THR A 727 -5.47 -17.32 10.57
CA THR A 727 -4.08 -17.74 10.75
C THR A 727 -3.97 -18.45 12.10
N LEU A 728 -3.35 -19.61 12.09
CA LEU A 728 -3.03 -20.40 13.28
C LEU A 728 -1.54 -20.68 13.26
N THR A 729 -0.82 -20.19 14.27
CA THR A 729 0.59 -20.50 14.46
C THR A 729 0.74 -21.25 15.78
N VAL A 730 1.41 -22.40 15.74
CA VAL A 730 1.69 -23.24 16.89
C VAL A 730 3.21 -23.41 17.00
N HIS A 731 3.73 -23.30 18.22
CA HIS A 731 5.12 -23.52 18.57
C HIS A 731 5.24 -24.78 19.43
N PRO A 732 5.37 -25.98 18.83
CA PRO A 732 5.56 -27.23 19.59
C PRO A 732 6.80 -27.20 20.45
N THR A 733 7.85 -26.54 19.99
CA THR A 733 9.05 -26.18 20.75
C THR A 733 9.39 -24.71 20.52
N ILE A 734 10.32 -24.16 21.27
CA ILE A 734 10.75 -22.76 21.14
C ILE A 734 11.38 -22.46 19.75
N ASP A 735 11.95 -23.49 19.12
CA ASP A 735 12.67 -23.39 17.85
C ASP A 735 11.84 -23.83 16.65
N PHE A 736 10.69 -24.46 16.85
CA PHE A 736 9.87 -25.01 15.79
C PHE A 736 8.49 -24.35 15.74
N ALA A 737 8.13 -23.84 14.58
CA ALA A 737 6.83 -23.23 14.32
C ALA A 737 6.09 -23.93 13.17
N VAL A 738 4.80 -24.15 13.37
CA VAL A 738 3.85 -24.62 12.35
C VAL A 738 2.79 -23.56 12.16
N SER A 739 2.63 -23.04 10.95
CA SER A 739 1.64 -22.00 10.62
C SER A 739 0.69 -22.51 9.55
N LEU A 740 -0.60 -22.45 9.83
CA LEU A 740 -1.69 -22.69 8.88
C LEU A 740 -2.43 -21.38 8.68
N SER A 741 -2.61 -20.96 7.43
CA SER A 741 -3.36 -19.78 7.11
C SER A 741 -4.34 -20.04 5.96
N GLY A 742 -5.43 -19.28 5.92
CA GLY A 742 -6.42 -19.41 4.87
C GLY A 742 -7.12 -18.09 4.55
N VAL A 743 -7.50 -17.94 3.29
CA VAL A 743 -8.28 -16.81 2.79
C VAL A 743 -9.53 -17.35 2.09
N TYR A 744 -10.68 -16.86 2.51
CA TYR A 744 -11.99 -17.15 1.93
C TYR A 744 -12.48 -15.94 1.14
N THR A 745 -12.89 -16.16 -0.10
CA THR A 745 -13.59 -15.18 -0.96
C THR A 745 -14.93 -15.75 -1.35
N GLY A 746 -15.99 -15.10 -0.94
CA GLY A 746 -17.36 -15.48 -1.27
C GLY A 746 -17.72 -15.22 -2.73
N ARG A 747 -18.91 -15.62 -3.11
CA ARG A 747 -19.44 -15.38 -4.46
C ARG A 747 -19.60 -13.87 -4.72
N MET A 748 -19.40 -13.47 -5.98
CA MET A 748 -19.56 -12.08 -6.42
C MET A 748 -20.05 -12.02 -7.87
N TYR A 749 -20.45 -10.84 -8.29
CA TYR A 749 -20.78 -10.57 -9.69
C TYR A 749 -19.57 -9.93 -10.37
N VAL A 750 -19.21 -10.43 -11.56
CA VAL A 750 -18.10 -9.94 -12.37
C VAL A 750 -18.56 -9.68 -13.80
N GLY A 751 -18.04 -8.65 -14.41
CA GLY A 751 -18.22 -8.44 -15.86
C GLY A 751 -17.33 -9.41 -16.63
N HIS A 752 -17.86 -9.99 -17.68
CA HIS A 752 -17.13 -10.80 -18.66
C HIS A 752 -17.27 -10.09 -20.02
N PRO A 753 -16.19 -9.47 -20.53
CA PRO A 753 -16.22 -8.68 -21.75
C PRO A 753 -16.52 -9.52 -22.99
N LYS A 754 -17.07 -8.86 -24.02
CA LYS A 754 -17.31 -9.43 -25.33
C LYS A 754 -16.01 -9.95 -25.96
N GLY A 755 -16.08 -11.09 -26.63
CA GLY A 755 -15.00 -11.66 -27.44
C GLY A 755 -14.05 -12.59 -26.71
N GLY A 756 -14.11 -12.68 -25.38
CA GLY A 756 -13.17 -13.48 -24.57
C GLY A 756 -13.45 -14.99 -24.59
N SER A 757 -14.67 -15.41 -24.87
CA SER A 757 -15.09 -16.82 -24.87
C SER A 757 -16.27 -17.07 -25.77
N GLU A 758 -16.60 -18.36 -26.03
CA GLU A 758 -17.82 -18.72 -26.81
C GLU A 758 -19.11 -18.13 -26.21
N ARG A 759 -19.16 -17.91 -24.88
CA ARG A 759 -20.32 -17.32 -24.18
C ARG A 759 -20.45 -15.82 -24.37
N THR A 760 -19.35 -15.15 -24.70
CA THR A 760 -19.26 -13.71 -24.86
C THR A 760 -19.01 -13.28 -26.31
N ASN A 761 -19.13 -14.18 -27.30
CA ASN A 761 -18.87 -13.85 -28.70
C ASN A 761 -19.65 -12.63 -29.20
N ASP A 762 -20.91 -12.51 -28.83
CA ASP A 762 -21.78 -11.44 -29.32
C ASP A 762 -21.93 -10.26 -28.37
N PHE A 763 -21.88 -10.50 -27.06
CA PHE A 763 -22.15 -9.52 -26.02
C PHE A 763 -21.32 -9.75 -24.76
N SER A 764 -21.04 -8.67 -24.05
CA SER A 764 -20.59 -8.73 -22.66
C SER A 764 -21.71 -9.18 -21.71
N ILE A 765 -21.37 -9.97 -20.69
CA ILE A 765 -22.34 -10.50 -19.72
C ILE A 765 -21.88 -10.29 -18.28
N ILE A 766 -22.83 -10.38 -17.32
CA ILE A 766 -22.47 -10.39 -15.89
C ILE A 766 -22.54 -11.83 -15.39
N GLU A 767 -21.43 -12.33 -14.89
CA GLU A 767 -21.27 -13.67 -14.35
C GLU A 767 -21.39 -13.67 -12.82
N HIS A 768 -21.87 -14.79 -12.24
CA HIS A 768 -21.88 -15.01 -10.79
C HIS A 768 -20.86 -16.08 -10.43
N THR A 769 -19.79 -15.67 -9.75
CA THR A 769 -18.64 -16.52 -9.49
C THR A 769 -18.89 -17.61 -8.44
N PRO A 770 -18.13 -18.70 -8.42
CA PRO A 770 -18.05 -19.58 -7.26
C PRO A 770 -17.35 -18.88 -6.08
N ALA A 771 -17.40 -19.49 -4.89
CA ALA A 771 -16.58 -19.10 -3.75
C ALA A 771 -15.25 -19.84 -3.76
N PHE A 772 -14.21 -19.22 -3.21
CA PHE A 772 -12.86 -19.78 -3.12
C PHE A 772 -12.37 -19.85 -1.68
N LEU A 773 -11.60 -20.88 -1.37
CA LEU A 773 -10.83 -21.03 -0.15
C LEU A 773 -9.41 -21.42 -0.52
N THR A 774 -8.44 -20.58 -0.20
CA THR A 774 -7.01 -20.91 -0.29
C THR A 774 -6.47 -21.26 1.09
N LEU A 775 -5.64 -22.29 1.19
CA LEU A 775 -4.97 -22.70 2.43
C LEU A 775 -3.47 -22.73 2.19
N ASN A 776 -2.70 -22.25 3.17
CA ASN A 776 -1.23 -22.29 3.13
C ASN A 776 -0.72 -22.94 4.42
N LEU A 777 0.28 -23.79 4.28
CA LEU A 777 0.97 -24.44 5.41
C LEU A 777 2.45 -24.08 5.35
N LYS A 778 2.99 -23.61 6.48
CA LYS A 778 4.43 -23.33 6.65
C LYS A 778 4.97 -24.03 7.88
N LEU A 779 6.15 -24.60 7.73
CA LEU A 779 6.99 -25.14 8.79
C LEU A 779 8.25 -24.28 8.85
N ALA A 780 8.72 -23.95 10.03
CA ALA A 780 9.97 -23.21 10.23
C ALA A 780 10.72 -23.75 11.44
N TYR A 781 12.03 -23.92 11.31
CA TYR A 781 12.91 -24.34 12.38
C TYR A 781 14.13 -23.44 12.50
N ASP A 782 14.41 -22.97 13.72
CA ASP A 782 15.51 -22.06 14.06
C ASP A 782 16.70 -22.86 14.60
N PHE A 783 17.86 -22.77 13.93
CA PHE A 783 19.14 -23.33 14.36
C PHE A 783 20.02 -22.20 14.89
N TYR A 784 20.39 -22.28 16.17
CA TYR A 784 21.31 -21.32 16.77
C TYR A 784 22.74 -21.80 16.58
N ILE A 785 23.48 -21.13 15.67
CA ILE A 785 24.89 -21.42 15.40
C ILE A 785 25.77 -20.87 16.53
N THR A 786 25.43 -19.67 16.98
CA THR A 786 25.99 -19.02 18.18
C THR A 786 24.87 -18.30 18.93
N LYS A 787 25.16 -17.67 20.08
CA LYS A 787 24.16 -16.83 20.77
C LYS A 787 23.63 -15.66 19.92
N GLN A 788 24.39 -15.21 18.93
CA GLN A 788 24.08 -14.05 18.10
C GLN A 788 23.72 -14.41 16.65
N VAL A 789 24.03 -15.66 16.24
CA VAL A 789 23.87 -16.11 14.84
C VAL A 789 22.83 -17.21 14.77
N LYS A 790 21.78 -16.95 14.00
CA LYS A 790 20.67 -17.86 13.80
C LYS A 790 20.51 -18.18 12.32
N LEU A 791 20.27 -19.46 12.01
CA LEU A 791 19.84 -19.95 10.71
C LEU A 791 18.40 -20.46 10.86
N GLN A 792 17.47 -19.91 10.13
CA GLN A 792 16.12 -20.45 10.02
C GLN A 792 15.96 -21.20 8.70
N ALA A 793 15.51 -22.46 8.78
CA ALA A 793 15.04 -23.20 7.62
C ALA A 793 13.51 -23.21 7.60
N SER A 794 12.92 -23.03 6.44
CA SER A 794 11.47 -23.08 6.27
C SER A 794 11.07 -23.87 5.05
N ALA A 795 9.91 -24.52 5.11
CA ALA A 795 9.33 -25.25 4.00
C ALA A 795 7.80 -25.20 4.11
N GLY A 796 7.11 -25.38 2.98
CA GLY A 796 5.67 -25.41 3.04
C GLY A 796 4.97 -25.48 1.70
N VAL A 797 3.66 -25.31 1.75
CA VAL A 797 2.77 -25.37 0.59
C VAL A 797 1.89 -24.13 0.58
N GLN A 798 1.87 -23.41 -0.53
CA GLN A 798 0.88 -22.38 -0.79
C GLN A 798 -0.26 -22.95 -1.64
N ASN A 799 -1.47 -22.43 -1.42
CA ASN A 799 -2.69 -22.88 -2.09
C ASN A 799 -2.85 -24.41 -2.06
N LEU A 800 -2.80 -25.00 -0.87
CA LEU A 800 -2.84 -26.45 -0.62
C LEU A 800 -4.03 -27.14 -1.32
N LEU A 801 -5.20 -26.46 -1.36
CA LEU A 801 -6.42 -26.96 -1.99
C LEU A 801 -6.44 -26.82 -3.51
N ASP A 802 -5.42 -26.18 -4.10
CA ASP A 802 -5.35 -25.91 -5.53
C ASP A 802 -6.58 -25.14 -6.06
N ALA A 803 -7.04 -24.16 -5.27
CA ALA A 803 -8.17 -23.32 -5.65
C ALA A 803 -7.79 -22.39 -6.81
N TYR A 804 -8.59 -22.36 -7.86
CA TYR A 804 -8.38 -21.50 -9.04
C TYR A 804 -9.68 -21.27 -9.81
N GLN A 805 -9.67 -20.25 -10.64
CA GLN A 805 -10.74 -19.98 -11.61
C GLN A 805 -10.67 -20.98 -12.75
N LYS A 806 -11.80 -21.72 -12.99
CA LYS A 806 -11.85 -22.81 -13.99
C LYS A 806 -12.25 -22.35 -15.38
N ASP A 807 -12.84 -21.19 -15.47
CA ASP A 807 -13.42 -20.59 -16.68
C ASP A 807 -12.63 -19.36 -17.14
N LEU A 808 -11.32 -19.34 -16.93
CA LEU A 808 -10.43 -18.37 -17.56
C LEU A 808 -10.55 -18.44 -19.07
N ASP A 809 -10.59 -17.30 -19.72
CA ASP A 809 -10.53 -17.22 -21.17
C ASP A 809 -9.19 -17.73 -21.72
N LYS A 810 -9.22 -18.23 -22.95
CA LYS A 810 -8.09 -18.89 -23.58
C LYS A 810 -7.73 -18.27 -24.92
N GLY A 811 -6.47 -18.50 -25.34
CA GLY A 811 -6.01 -18.12 -26.66
C GLY A 811 -5.77 -16.62 -26.85
N ALA A 812 -5.70 -16.20 -28.11
CA ALA A 812 -5.32 -14.85 -28.51
C ALA A 812 -6.40 -13.79 -28.20
N SER A 813 -7.68 -14.21 -28.20
CA SER A 813 -8.83 -13.32 -27.96
C SER A 813 -9.28 -13.29 -26.50
N ARG A 814 -8.49 -13.87 -25.57
CA ARG A 814 -8.81 -13.88 -24.14
C ARG A 814 -9.00 -12.47 -23.55
N ALA A 815 -10.03 -12.29 -22.73
CA ALA A 815 -10.15 -11.11 -21.87
C ALA A 815 -9.21 -11.25 -20.67
N SER A 816 -8.06 -10.58 -20.70
CA SER A 816 -7.05 -10.70 -19.66
C SER A 816 -7.51 -10.16 -18.30
N ASP A 817 -8.52 -9.32 -18.28
CA ASP A 817 -9.16 -8.76 -17.10
C ASP A 817 -10.32 -9.62 -16.55
N TYR A 818 -10.75 -10.67 -17.27
CA TYR A 818 -11.70 -11.66 -16.74
C TYR A 818 -11.00 -12.65 -15.79
N VAL A 819 -10.40 -12.13 -14.74
CA VAL A 819 -9.78 -12.89 -13.67
C VAL A 819 -10.39 -12.47 -12.32
N TYR A 820 -10.91 -13.41 -11.56
CA TYR A 820 -11.61 -13.17 -10.30
C TYR A 820 -11.27 -14.19 -9.20
N GLY A 821 -10.65 -15.29 -9.57
CA GLY A 821 -10.21 -16.37 -8.69
C GLY A 821 -8.75 -16.21 -8.26
N PRO A 822 -8.26 -17.12 -7.40
CA PRO A 822 -6.85 -17.19 -7.04
C PRO A 822 -5.98 -17.48 -8.28
N THR A 823 -4.96 -16.65 -8.50
CA THR A 823 -4.02 -16.81 -9.62
C THR A 823 -2.78 -17.62 -9.23
N GLN A 824 -2.41 -17.61 -7.93
CA GLN A 824 -1.28 -18.37 -7.43
C GLN A 824 -1.56 -19.88 -7.50
N PRO A 825 -0.75 -20.67 -8.22
CA PRO A 825 -0.91 -22.11 -8.28
C PRO A 825 -0.59 -22.74 -6.91
N ARG A 826 -1.03 -24.03 -6.73
CA ARG A 826 -0.48 -24.81 -5.64
C ARG A 826 1.03 -24.93 -5.83
N SER A 827 1.79 -24.47 -4.83
CA SER A 827 3.24 -24.34 -4.93
C SER A 827 3.92 -24.88 -3.68
N LEU A 828 5.06 -25.53 -3.86
CA LEU A 828 5.97 -25.90 -2.78
C LEU A 828 7.02 -24.81 -2.64
N PHE A 829 7.39 -24.48 -1.41
CA PHE A 829 8.49 -23.55 -1.17
C PHE A 829 9.50 -24.09 -0.17
N LEU A 830 10.74 -23.65 -0.35
CA LEU A 830 11.86 -23.84 0.56
C LEU A 830 12.52 -22.49 0.79
N GLY A 831 12.85 -22.19 2.04
CA GLY A 831 13.49 -20.93 2.41
C GLY A 831 14.57 -21.12 3.46
N VAL A 832 15.59 -20.29 3.37
CA VAL A 832 16.63 -20.16 4.39
C VAL A 832 16.80 -18.68 4.74
N LYS A 833 16.97 -18.40 6.03
CA LYS A 833 17.24 -17.04 6.54
C LYS A 833 18.38 -17.12 7.55
N PHE A 834 19.40 -16.32 7.27
CA PHE A 834 20.53 -16.12 8.17
C PHE A 834 20.38 -14.78 8.86
N SER A 835 20.48 -14.74 10.18
CA SER A 835 20.33 -13.54 11.01
C SER A 835 21.48 -13.41 12.00
N TYR A 836 21.98 -12.14 12.13
CA TYR A 836 23.00 -11.73 13.07
C TYR A 836 22.55 -10.53 13.87
#